data_cda10bcb922e05fb79869d15640142e0
#
_entry.id   cda10bcb922e05fb79869d15640142e0
#
_cell.length_a   1.000
_cell.length_b   1.000
_cell.length_c   1.000
_cell.angle_alpha   90.00
_cell.angle_beta   90.00
_cell.angle_gamma   90.00
#
_symmetry.space_group_name_H-M   'P 1'
#
loop_
_entity.id
_entity.type
_entity.pdbx_description
1 polymer ?
#
loop_
_entity_poly.entity_id
_entity_poly.type
_entity_poly.pdbx_seq_one_letter_code
_entity_poly.pdbx_strand_id
1 'polypeptide(L)'
;MQEQYNPQDIEQKVQKHWDDNKTFVVSEDPNKEKFYCLSMFPYPSGRLHMGHVRNYTIGDVVSRFQRLQGKNVMQPIGWDAFGLPAENAAVKNNTAPAPWTYENIEYMKNQLKLLGFGYDWNREFATCTPEYYRWEQEFFTKLYEKGLVYKKTSSVNWCPNDQTVLANEQVEDGCCWRCDTPVEQKEIPQWFIKITEYAQELLDDLDKLEGWPEMVKTMQRNWIGRSEGVELKFEVKGQQDLEVYTTRPDTLMGVTYVGIAAGHPLATLAAENNPELAAFIEECKNTKVAEAELATMEKKGMATGLTAIHPLNGREVPVYVANFVLMDYGTGAVMAVPAHDQRDFEFATKYGLDIIPVIKPADGSELDISEAAYTEKGVLFDSGEFDGLEFQAAFDAIAAKLEAEGKGTKTVNFRLRDWGVSRQRYWGAPIPMVTTEDGEVHPVPADQLPVILPEDVVMDGVTSPIKADKEWAKTTFNGEPALRETDTFDTFMESSWYYARYCSPQADDILDPEKANYWLPVDQYIGGIEHACMHLLYSRFFHKLLRDAGYVTSDEPFKQLLCQGMVLADAFYFENEKGGKEWVAPTDVAVERDGKGRIISAKDNEGRDVTHSGMIKMSKSKNNGIDPQEMVDKYGADTVRLFMMFASPADMTLEWQESGVEGANRFLKRVWKLVKEHAEKGAAEAVDTAALSGKQKALRRDVHKTIAKVTDDIARRQTFNTAIAAIMELMNKLAKAPQESAQDRAILDEALKAVVAMLYPITPHISYELWAALGEADIDNAAWPTFDEKALVEDEKTIVVQVNGKLRAKLTVAADATKEQVEELGLNDENVTKFTDGLTIRKVIYVPGKLLNIVAN
;
A
#
# COMPACT_ATOMS: atom_id res chain seq x y z
N MET A 1 0.97 42.69 10.37
CA MET A 1 1.84 41.49 10.45
C MET A 1 2.92 41.70 11.48
N GLN A 2 3.33 40.63 12.18
CA GLN A 2 4.51 40.65 13.04
C GLN A 2 5.78 40.85 12.21
N GLU A 3 6.81 41.45 12.84
CA GLU A 3 8.08 41.73 12.16
C GLU A 3 8.76 40.45 11.61
N GLN A 4 8.71 39.40 12.42
CA GLN A 4 9.26 38.09 12.06
C GLN A 4 8.19 37.03 12.08
N TYR A 5 8.39 35.98 11.31
CA TYR A 5 7.56 34.80 11.29
C TYR A 5 7.71 34.05 12.61
N ASN A 6 6.62 33.98 13.38
CA ASN A 6 6.51 33.20 14.62
C ASN A 6 5.46 32.11 14.45
N PRO A 7 5.87 30.86 14.15
CA PRO A 7 4.94 29.78 13.86
C PRO A 7 4.03 29.42 15.04
N GLN A 8 4.51 29.45 16.27
CA GLN A 8 3.74 29.01 17.43
C GLN A 8 2.50 29.89 17.65
N ASP A 9 2.65 31.21 17.61
CA ASP A 9 1.54 32.14 17.79
C ASP A 9 0.52 32.04 16.67
N ILE A 10 1.00 31.90 15.41
CA ILE A 10 0.16 31.79 14.23
C ILE A 10 -0.63 30.48 14.26
N GLU A 11 0.03 29.37 14.54
CA GLU A 11 -0.58 28.05 14.51
C GLU A 11 -1.68 27.91 15.57
N GLN A 12 -1.45 28.38 16.78
CA GLN A 12 -2.46 28.39 17.83
C GLN A 12 -3.69 29.24 17.44
N LYS A 13 -3.46 30.43 16.91
CA LYS A 13 -4.52 31.33 16.47
C LYS A 13 -5.37 30.73 15.37
N VAL A 14 -4.73 30.15 14.36
CA VAL A 14 -5.41 29.59 13.20
C VAL A 14 -6.16 28.31 13.56
N GLN A 15 -5.58 27.44 14.37
CA GLN A 15 -6.24 26.23 14.85
C GLN A 15 -7.47 26.56 15.70
N LYS A 16 -7.37 27.55 16.56
CA LYS A 16 -8.53 28.04 17.31
C LYS A 16 -9.64 28.57 16.39
N HIS A 17 -9.27 29.30 15.33
CA HIS A 17 -10.23 29.77 14.33
C HIS A 17 -10.97 28.61 13.67
N TRP A 18 -10.27 27.55 13.28
CA TRP A 18 -10.90 26.37 12.68
C TRP A 18 -11.85 25.65 13.63
N ASP A 19 -11.46 25.52 14.90
CA ASP A 19 -12.30 24.88 15.92
C ASP A 19 -13.57 25.70 16.19
N ASP A 20 -13.43 27.00 16.38
CA ASP A 20 -14.54 27.92 16.68
C ASP A 20 -15.56 28.00 15.53
N ASN A 21 -15.10 27.93 14.28
CA ASN A 21 -15.94 28.00 13.09
C ASN A 21 -16.35 26.62 12.56
N LYS A 22 -15.89 25.52 13.15
CA LYS A 22 -16.16 24.15 12.67
C LYS A 22 -15.83 23.99 11.19
N THR A 23 -14.70 24.54 10.77
CA THR A 23 -14.29 24.74 9.37
C THR A 23 -14.32 23.45 8.57
N PHE A 24 -13.95 22.32 9.16
CA PHE A 24 -13.83 21.02 8.48
C PHE A 24 -14.97 20.05 8.76
N VAL A 25 -15.99 20.49 9.52
CA VAL A 25 -17.21 19.72 9.71
C VAL A 25 -18.05 19.78 8.44
N VAL A 26 -18.42 18.61 7.90
CA VAL A 26 -19.14 18.49 6.65
C VAL A 26 -20.41 17.66 6.79
N SER A 27 -21.36 17.94 5.93
CA SER A 27 -22.56 17.14 5.73
C SER A 27 -22.79 16.91 4.24
N GLU A 28 -23.70 16.00 3.92
CA GLU A 28 -24.08 15.69 2.55
C GLU A 28 -24.75 16.92 1.90
N ASP A 29 -24.25 17.30 0.72
CA ASP A 29 -24.77 18.40 -0.08
C ASP A 29 -24.92 17.95 -1.54
N PRO A 30 -26.16 17.71 -2.01
CA PRO A 30 -26.39 17.22 -3.37
C PRO A 30 -26.05 18.26 -4.46
N ASN A 31 -25.85 19.53 -4.09
CA ASN A 31 -25.51 20.61 -5.02
C ASN A 31 -23.99 20.80 -5.22
N LYS A 32 -23.18 20.05 -4.46
CA LYS A 32 -21.72 20.07 -4.59
C LYS A 32 -21.19 18.70 -4.98
N GLU A 33 -20.15 18.69 -5.79
CA GLU A 33 -19.38 17.49 -6.03
C GLU A 33 -18.68 17.08 -4.72
N LYS A 34 -18.90 15.85 -4.29
CA LYS A 34 -18.26 15.32 -3.11
C LYS A 34 -16.81 14.94 -3.40
N PHE A 35 -15.99 15.00 -2.36
CA PHE A 35 -14.65 14.41 -2.38
C PHE A 35 -14.36 13.78 -1.02
N TYR A 36 -14.16 12.48 -1.01
CA TYR A 36 -13.81 11.74 0.20
C TYR A 36 -12.32 11.38 0.13
N CYS A 37 -11.53 12.02 0.99
CA CYS A 37 -10.10 11.77 1.15
C CYS A 37 -9.84 11.06 2.48
N LEU A 38 -9.22 9.89 2.41
CA LEU A 38 -8.94 9.07 3.59
C LEU A 38 -7.50 8.61 3.59
N SER A 39 -6.79 8.92 4.65
CA SER A 39 -5.53 8.27 5.01
C SER A 39 -5.83 7.09 5.94
N MET A 40 -5.08 5.99 5.79
CA MET A 40 -5.24 4.85 6.69
C MET A 40 -5.11 5.29 8.14
N PHE A 41 -6.10 4.94 8.95
CA PHE A 41 -6.15 5.40 10.35
C PHE A 41 -5.06 4.76 11.20
N PRO A 42 -4.57 5.47 12.23
CA PRO A 42 -3.47 5.00 13.03
C PRO A 42 -3.91 4.00 14.09
N TYR A 43 -2.96 3.15 14.47
CA TYR A 43 -3.03 2.39 15.70
C TYR A 43 -2.54 3.24 16.88
N PRO A 44 -3.30 3.35 17.99
CA PRO A 44 -2.91 4.19 19.12
C PRO A 44 -1.81 3.54 19.96
N SER A 45 -0.57 3.59 19.48
CA SER A 45 0.59 2.91 20.07
C SER A 45 1.50 3.81 20.92
N GLY A 46 1.06 5.03 21.25
CA GLY A 46 1.75 5.99 22.09
C GLY A 46 1.99 7.34 21.43
N ARG A 47 2.92 7.43 20.50
CA ARG A 47 3.26 8.67 19.80
C ARG A 47 3.15 8.48 18.29
N LEU A 48 2.84 9.56 17.60
CA LEU A 48 3.02 9.59 16.15
C LEU A 48 4.50 9.43 15.81
N HIS A 49 4.77 8.82 14.68
CA HIS A 49 6.10 8.81 14.06
C HIS A 49 6.05 9.58 12.73
N MET A 50 7.21 9.86 12.15
CA MET A 50 7.30 10.66 10.92
C MET A 50 6.63 10.01 9.72
N GLY A 51 6.50 8.68 9.69
CA GLY A 51 5.68 7.99 8.68
C GLY A 51 4.21 8.37 8.75
N HIS A 52 3.64 8.47 9.94
CA HIS A 52 2.29 9.02 10.16
C HIS A 52 2.18 10.47 9.68
N VAL A 53 3.14 11.31 10.06
CA VAL A 53 3.15 12.72 9.65
C VAL A 53 3.15 12.84 8.13
N ARG A 54 3.96 12.03 7.45
CA ARG A 54 3.99 12.02 5.99
C ARG A 54 2.66 11.60 5.38
N ASN A 55 2.10 10.49 5.84
CA ASN A 55 0.83 9.96 5.35
C ASN A 55 -0.29 10.99 5.50
N TYR A 56 -0.46 11.52 6.69
CA TYR A 56 -1.56 12.45 6.99
C TYR A 56 -1.37 13.82 6.37
N THR A 57 -0.13 14.25 6.19
CA THR A 57 0.15 15.50 5.44
C THR A 57 -0.23 15.36 3.97
N ILE A 58 0.08 14.23 3.34
CA ILE A 58 -0.35 13.98 1.95
C ILE A 58 -1.87 14.08 1.84
N GLY A 59 -2.59 13.39 2.71
CA GLY A 59 -4.06 13.44 2.73
C GLY A 59 -4.62 14.84 2.95
N ASP A 60 -4.02 15.60 3.85
CA ASP A 60 -4.46 16.95 4.15
C ASP A 60 -4.19 17.93 2.99
N VAL A 61 -3.08 17.77 2.31
CA VAL A 61 -2.77 18.55 1.10
C VAL A 61 -3.80 18.30 0.00
N VAL A 62 -4.10 17.03 -0.28
CA VAL A 62 -5.11 16.66 -1.26
C VAL A 62 -6.49 17.21 -0.88
N SER A 63 -6.88 17.05 0.38
CA SER A 63 -8.18 17.53 0.89
C SER A 63 -8.33 19.04 0.76
N ARG A 64 -7.34 19.81 1.19
CA ARG A 64 -7.37 21.27 1.11
C ARG A 64 -7.36 21.77 -0.33
N PHE A 65 -6.60 21.13 -1.21
CA PHE A 65 -6.60 21.42 -2.64
C PHE A 65 -8.00 21.21 -3.24
N GLN A 66 -8.63 20.09 -2.97
CA GLN A 66 -9.97 19.77 -3.49
C GLN A 66 -11.05 20.71 -2.91
N ARG A 67 -10.87 21.14 -1.68
CA ARG A 67 -11.74 22.15 -1.07
C ARG A 67 -11.67 23.49 -1.81
N LEU A 68 -10.47 23.92 -2.18
CA LEU A 68 -10.27 25.14 -2.98
C LEU A 68 -10.77 24.97 -4.44
N GLN A 69 -10.99 23.72 -4.89
CA GLN A 69 -11.70 23.45 -6.14
C GLN A 69 -13.22 23.57 -6.03
N GLY A 70 -13.74 23.91 -4.87
CA GLY A 70 -15.17 24.06 -4.62
C GLY A 70 -15.93 22.79 -4.26
N LYS A 71 -15.22 21.69 -4.02
CA LYS A 71 -15.85 20.42 -3.66
C LYS A 71 -16.26 20.36 -2.19
N ASN A 72 -17.22 19.50 -1.89
CA ASN A 72 -17.59 19.12 -0.55
C ASN A 72 -16.67 18.01 -0.07
N VAL A 73 -15.68 18.35 0.74
CA VAL A 73 -14.59 17.46 1.12
C VAL A 73 -14.80 16.87 2.50
N MET A 74 -14.84 15.54 2.59
CA MET A 74 -14.81 14.81 3.86
C MET A 74 -13.43 14.22 4.08
N GLN A 75 -12.81 14.58 5.20
CA GLN A 75 -11.56 14.00 5.69
C GLN A 75 -11.75 13.56 7.14
N PRO A 76 -12.14 12.30 7.37
CA PRO A 76 -12.34 11.77 8.70
C PRO A 76 -11.07 11.22 9.31
N ILE A 77 -11.10 11.00 10.62
CA ILE A 77 -10.06 10.36 11.39
C ILE A 77 -10.67 9.53 12.50
N GLY A 78 -9.99 8.46 12.88
CA GLY A 78 -10.35 7.58 13.97
C GLY A 78 -9.19 6.67 14.33
N TRP A 79 -9.47 5.60 15.06
CA TRP A 79 -8.44 4.78 15.70
C TRP A 79 -8.69 3.30 15.43
N ASP A 80 -7.69 2.64 14.86
CA ASP A 80 -7.62 1.18 14.79
C ASP A 80 -7.06 0.67 16.12
N ALA A 81 -7.94 0.34 17.05
CA ALA A 81 -7.60 0.34 18.47
C ALA A 81 -7.52 -1.04 19.13
N PHE A 82 -7.80 -2.11 18.39
CA PHE A 82 -7.63 -3.48 18.86
C PHE A 82 -6.26 -4.08 18.48
N GLY A 83 -5.86 -5.13 19.13
CA GLY A 83 -4.72 -5.95 18.75
C GLY A 83 -3.64 -6.12 19.81
N LEU A 84 -2.62 -6.87 19.45
CA LEU A 84 -1.52 -7.28 20.33
C LEU A 84 -0.67 -6.13 20.93
N PRO A 85 -0.45 -4.98 20.27
CA PRO A 85 0.36 -3.93 20.90
C PRO A 85 -0.16 -3.49 22.25
N ALA A 86 -1.48 -3.35 22.37
CA ALA A 86 -2.12 -2.97 23.64
C ALA A 86 -2.03 -4.10 24.70
N GLU A 87 -2.22 -5.35 24.28
CA GLU A 87 -2.06 -6.50 25.18
C GLU A 87 -0.64 -6.62 25.71
N ASN A 88 0.36 -6.50 24.84
CA ASN A 88 1.77 -6.58 25.24
C ASN A 88 2.16 -5.45 26.21
N ALA A 89 1.66 -4.24 25.95
CA ALA A 89 1.86 -3.11 26.86
C ALA A 89 1.16 -3.34 28.21
N ALA A 90 -0.04 -3.89 28.21
CA ALA A 90 -0.79 -4.21 29.41
C ALA A 90 -0.06 -5.24 30.28
N VAL A 91 0.44 -6.31 29.66
CA VAL A 91 1.24 -7.33 30.37
C VAL A 91 2.50 -6.70 30.97
N LYS A 92 3.24 -5.92 30.17
CA LYS A 92 4.48 -5.27 30.63
C LYS A 92 4.26 -4.30 31.77
N ASN A 93 3.15 -3.59 31.79
CA ASN A 93 2.84 -2.55 32.77
C ASN A 93 1.89 -3.02 33.88
N ASN A 94 1.52 -4.31 33.88
CA ASN A 94 0.57 -4.91 34.82
C ASN A 94 -0.77 -4.15 34.90
N THR A 95 -1.35 -3.86 33.75
CA THR A 95 -2.60 -3.12 33.59
C THR A 95 -3.49 -3.82 32.55
N ALA A 96 -4.73 -3.31 32.38
CA ALA A 96 -5.61 -3.74 31.28
C ALA A 96 -5.28 -2.98 29.97
N PRO A 97 -5.57 -3.55 28.79
CA PRO A 97 -5.33 -2.89 27.51
C PRO A 97 -6.14 -1.59 27.29
N ALA A 98 -7.36 -1.52 27.76
CA ALA A 98 -8.27 -0.40 27.50
C ALA A 98 -7.74 0.96 27.99
N PRO A 99 -7.31 1.14 29.26
CA PRO A 99 -6.79 2.45 29.72
C PRO A 99 -5.59 2.93 28.89
N TRP A 100 -4.67 2.03 28.61
CA TRP A 100 -3.48 2.34 27.78
C TRP A 100 -3.89 2.81 26.39
N THR A 101 -4.87 2.14 25.78
CA THR A 101 -5.38 2.49 24.46
C THR A 101 -6.01 3.86 24.45
N TYR A 102 -6.89 4.17 25.40
CA TYR A 102 -7.59 5.46 25.48
C TYR A 102 -6.64 6.62 25.80
N GLU A 103 -5.65 6.43 26.65
CA GLU A 103 -4.62 7.44 26.91
C GLU A 103 -3.79 7.74 25.65
N ASN A 104 -3.42 6.72 24.89
CA ASN A 104 -2.70 6.89 23.63
C ASN A 104 -3.53 7.61 22.56
N ILE A 105 -4.83 7.32 22.48
CA ILE A 105 -5.75 8.02 21.59
C ILE A 105 -5.73 9.52 21.88
N GLU A 106 -5.89 9.92 23.14
CA GLU A 106 -5.88 11.34 23.53
C GLU A 106 -4.54 12.02 23.23
N TYR A 107 -3.45 11.35 23.51
CA TYR A 107 -2.12 11.88 23.21
C TYR A 107 -1.89 12.08 21.72
N MET A 108 -2.15 11.07 20.91
CA MET A 108 -1.96 11.13 19.46
C MET A 108 -2.93 12.09 18.78
N LYS A 109 -4.17 12.21 19.31
CA LYS A 109 -5.15 13.19 18.86
C LYS A 109 -4.63 14.62 19.00
N ASN A 110 -4.02 14.93 20.14
CA ASN A 110 -3.41 16.24 20.38
C ASN A 110 -2.25 16.50 19.40
N GLN A 111 -1.42 15.50 19.11
CA GLN A 111 -0.36 15.63 18.12
C GLN A 111 -0.91 15.90 16.71
N LEU A 112 -1.98 15.20 16.29
CA LEU A 112 -2.63 15.44 15.01
C LEU A 112 -3.19 16.87 14.91
N LYS A 113 -3.77 17.37 15.98
CA LYS A 113 -4.27 18.75 16.03
C LYS A 113 -3.14 19.78 15.93
N LEU A 114 -2.02 19.55 16.60
CA LEU A 114 -0.84 20.43 16.51
C LEU A 114 -0.26 20.51 15.10
N LEU A 115 -0.38 19.45 14.32
CA LEU A 115 0.04 19.43 12.91
C LEU A 115 -0.94 20.16 11.97
N GLY A 116 -2.09 20.56 12.47
CA GLY A 116 -3.06 21.39 11.76
C GLY A 116 -3.85 20.66 10.69
N PHE A 117 -4.01 19.35 10.81
CA PHE A 117 -4.81 18.59 9.84
C PHE A 117 -6.30 18.94 9.91
N GLY A 118 -6.91 19.10 8.76
CA GLY A 118 -8.32 19.50 8.61
C GLY A 118 -9.28 18.32 8.69
N TYR A 119 -9.33 17.68 9.86
CA TYR A 119 -10.22 16.54 10.08
C TYR A 119 -11.62 16.98 10.54
N ASP A 120 -12.63 16.23 10.09
CA ASP A 120 -13.96 16.26 10.67
C ASP A 120 -14.02 15.36 11.92
N TRP A 121 -13.69 15.93 13.08
CA TRP A 121 -13.65 15.20 14.34
C TRP A 121 -15.03 14.69 14.80
N ASN A 122 -16.12 15.18 14.25
CA ASN A 122 -17.46 14.66 14.54
C ASN A 122 -17.67 13.25 14.01
N ARG A 123 -16.79 12.77 13.13
CA ARG A 123 -16.83 11.44 12.56
C ARG A 123 -15.86 10.46 13.23
N GLU A 124 -15.16 10.92 14.26
CA GLU A 124 -14.19 10.13 15.03
C GLU A 124 -14.86 8.94 15.71
N PHE A 125 -14.19 7.81 15.64
CA PHE A 125 -14.48 6.63 16.47
C PHE A 125 -13.21 5.83 16.74
N ALA A 126 -13.26 4.97 17.74
CA ALA A 126 -12.27 3.94 18.01
C ALA A 126 -12.90 2.56 17.79
N THR A 127 -12.23 1.71 17.05
CA THR A 127 -12.75 0.37 16.70
C THR A 127 -12.92 -0.56 17.90
N CYS A 128 -12.28 -0.24 19.03
CA CYS A 128 -12.39 -1.00 20.27
C CYS A 128 -13.65 -0.71 21.09
N THR A 129 -14.48 0.24 20.65
CA THR A 129 -15.72 0.55 21.37
C THR A 129 -16.89 -0.30 20.90
N PRO A 130 -17.80 -0.70 21.81
CA PRO A 130 -19.00 -1.47 21.44
C PRO A 130 -19.88 -0.77 20.41
N GLU A 131 -19.93 0.56 20.40
CA GLU A 131 -20.69 1.36 19.45
C GLU A 131 -20.21 1.16 18.01
N TYR A 132 -18.95 0.78 17.84
CA TYR A 132 -18.38 0.44 16.52
C TYR A 132 -18.53 -1.05 16.23
N TYR A 133 -17.95 -1.93 17.04
CA TYR A 133 -17.84 -3.33 16.70
C TYR A 133 -19.18 -4.10 16.76
N ARG A 134 -20.21 -3.55 17.42
CA ARG A 134 -21.54 -4.19 17.42
C ARG A 134 -22.07 -4.45 16.01
N TRP A 135 -21.75 -3.54 15.07
CA TRP A 135 -22.26 -3.62 13.71
C TRP A 135 -21.57 -4.68 12.88
N GLU A 136 -20.27 -4.86 13.07
CA GLU A 136 -19.56 -5.99 12.45
C GLU A 136 -20.01 -7.34 13.03
N GLN A 137 -20.32 -7.37 14.32
CA GLN A 137 -20.92 -8.55 14.95
C GLN A 137 -22.26 -8.89 14.31
N GLU A 138 -23.16 -7.94 14.19
CA GLU A 138 -24.46 -8.14 13.55
C GLU A 138 -24.30 -8.56 12.08
N PHE A 139 -23.43 -7.92 11.35
CA PHE A 139 -23.15 -8.26 9.95
C PHE A 139 -22.59 -9.68 9.81
N PHE A 140 -21.69 -10.07 10.68
CA PHE A 140 -21.16 -11.42 10.73
C PHE A 140 -22.26 -12.48 10.94
N THR A 141 -23.20 -12.23 11.83
CA THR A 141 -24.35 -13.14 12.04
C THR A 141 -25.22 -13.26 10.79
N LYS A 142 -25.44 -12.15 10.07
CA LYS A 142 -26.14 -12.16 8.79
C LYS A 142 -25.41 -12.95 7.71
N LEU A 143 -24.08 -12.83 7.66
CA LEU A 143 -23.24 -13.61 6.75
C LEU A 143 -23.29 -15.12 7.07
N TYR A 144 -23.32 -15.47 8.35
CA TYR A 144 -23.50 -16.85 8.78
C TYR A 144 -24.83 -17.43 8.29
N GLU A 145 -25.93 -16.70 8.46
CA GLU A 145 -27.25 -17.10 7.95
C GLU A 145 -27.29 -17.27 6.44
N LYS A 146 -26.50 -16.51 5.70
CA LYS A 146 -26.34 -16.64 4.24
C LYS A 146 -25.40 -17.76 3.81
N GLY A 147 -24.79 -18.49 4.73
CA GLY A 147 -23.83 -19.56 4.44
C GLY A 147 -22.45 -19.11 4.01
N LEU A 148 -22.10 -17.83 4.22
CA LEU A 148 -20.78 -17.26 3.91
C LEU A 148 -19.77 -17.39 5.05
N VAL A 149 -20.20 -17.84 6.21
CA VAL A 149 -19.39 -18.05 7.41
C VAL A 149 -19.53 -19.49 7.89
N TYR A 150 -18.43 -20.11 8.26
CA TYR A 150 -18.42 -21.47 8.79
C TYR A 150 -17.29 -21.67 9.80
N LYS A 151 -17.43 -22.71 10.63
CA LYS A 151 -16.42 -23.12 11.61
C LYS A 151 -15.79 -24.43 11.17
N LYS A 152 -14.48 -24.52 11.20
CA LYS A 152 -13.72 -25.70 10.81
C LYS A 152 -12.46 -25.84 11.66
N THR A 153 -12.14 -27.04 12.09
CA THR A 153 -10.81 -27.35 12.64
C THR A 153 -9.80 -27.39 11.50
N SER A 154 -8.77 -26.62 11.62
CA SER A 154 -7.72 -26.52 10.61
C SER A 154 -6.36 -26.31 11.25
N SER A 155 -5.33 -26.68 10.51
CA SER A 155 -3.95 -26.37 10.86
C SER A 155 -3.71 -24.86 10.64
N VAL A 156 -3.17 -24.22 11.64
CA VAL A 156 -2.91 -22.78 11.64
C VAL A 156 -1.47 -22.51 12.07
N ASN A 157 -0.96 -21.39 11.61
CA ASN A 157 0.30 -20.88 12.12
C ASN A 157 0.08 -20.38 13.54
N TRP A 158 0.82 -20.91 14.46
CA TRP A 158 0.76 -20.56 15.88
C TRP A 158 2.06 -19.95 16.34
N CYS A 159 1.98 -18.78 16.94
CA CYS A 159 3.13 -18.18 17.63
C CYS A 159 3.16 -18.64 19.09
N PRO A 160 4.15 -19.45 19.50
CA PRO A 160 4.20 -19.95 20.88
C PRO A 160 4.58 -18.86 21.90
N ASN A 161 5.23 -17.79 21.46
CA ASN A 161 5.57 -16.66 22.33
C ASN A 161 4.34 -15.75 22.55
N ASP A 162 3.67 -15.36 21.47
CA ASP A 162 2.52 -14.46 21.55
C ASP A 162 1.20 -15.21 21.85
N GLN A 163 1.24 -16.53 21.91
CA GLN A 163 0.09 -17.41 22.20
C GLN A 163 -1.14 -17.09 21.31
N THR A 164 -0.90 -16.92 20.02
CA THR A 164 -1.93 -16.52 19.06
C THR A 164 -1.75 -17.18 17.70
N VAL A 165 -2.87 -17.28 16.99
CA VAL A 165 -2.88 -17.66 15.56
C VAL A 165 -2.35 -16.50 14.71
N LEU A 166 -1.56 -16.86 13.71
CA LEU A 166 -1.05 -15.94 12.70
C LEU A 166 -1.67 -16.29 11.34
N ALA A 167 -2.13 -15.29 10.63
CA ALA A 167 -2.41 -15.44 9.20
C ALA A 167 -1.12 -15.76 8.44
N ASN A 168 -1.22 -16.34 7.25
CA ASN A 168 -0.03 -16.67 6.45
C ASN A 168 0.86 -15.45 6.20
N GLU A 169 0.25 -14.29 6.02
CA GLU A 169 0.89 -13.00 5.79
C GLU A 169 1.63 -12.45 7.01
N GLN A 170 1.31 -12.97 8.17
CA GLN A 170 1.95 -12.62 9.45
C GLN A 170 3.12 -13.54 9.78
N VAL A 171 3.50 -14.41 8.85
CA VAL A 171 4.67 -15.27 8.95
C VAL A 171 5.72 -14.81 7.95
N GLU A 172 6.84 -14.33 8.46
CA GLU A 172 7.97 -13.86 7.67
C GLU A 172 9.17 -14.79 7.93
N ASP A 173 9.71 -15.39 6.88
CA ASP A 173 10.84 -16.33 6.97
C ASP A 173 10.64 -17.46 8.01
N GLY A 174 9.41 -17.98 8.12
CA GLY A 174 9.05 -19.03 9.08
C GLY A 174 8.91 -18.57 10.52
N CYS A 175 8.96 -17.26 10.76
CA CYS A 175 8.86 -16.65 12.09
C CYS A 175 7.67 -15.71 12.19
N CYS A 176 7.24 -15.43 13.41
CA CYS A 176 6.22 -14.43 13.68
C CYS A 176 6.73 -13.03 13.26
N TRP A 177 5.99 -12.37 12.42
CA TRP A 177 6.28 -11.03 11.91
C TRP A 177 6.55 -9.99 13.00
N ARG A 178 6.11 -10.27 14.20
CA ARG A 178 6.13 -9.36 15.33
C ARG A 178 7.25 -9.65 16.34
N CYS A 179 7.44 -10.90 16.72
CA CYS A 179 8.38 -11.28 17.78
C CYS A 179 9.54 -12.13 17.29
N ASP A 180 9.63 -12.41 15.98
CA ASP A 180 10.65 -13.23 15.33
C ASP A 180 10.77 -14.67 15.89
N THR A 181 9.77 -15.11 16.66
CA THR A 181 9.73 -16.47 17.18
C THR A 181 9.34 -17.44 16.06
N PRO A 182 10.04 -18.59 15.92
CA PRO A 182 9.66 -19.61 14.95
C PRO A 182 8.21 -20.07 15.16
N VAL A 183 7.46 -20.11 14.07
CA VAL A 183 6.05 -20.44 14.06
C VAL A 183 5.87 -21.96 14.13
N GLU A 184 4.84 -22.42 14.83
CA GLU A 184 4.44 -23.82 14.89
C GLU A 184 3.11 -24.04 14.17
N GLN A 185 2.88 -25.26 13.68
CA GLN A 185 1.56 -25.67 13.19
C GLN A 185 0.74 -26.24 14.34
N LYS A 186 -0.50 -25.76 14.47
CA LYS A 186 -1.42 -26.22 15.50
C LYS A 186 -2.81 -26.41 14.92
N GLU A 187 -3.47 -27.50 15.25
CA GLU A 187 -4.86 -27.73 14.83
C GLU A 187 -5.82 -27.17 15.86
N ILE A 188 -6.64 -26.21 15.45
CA ILE A 188 -7.67 -25.59 16.28
C ILE A 188 -8.94 -25.32 15.48
N PRO A 189 -10.12 -25.35 16.14
CA PRO A 189 -11.36 -24.87 15.53
C PRO A 189 -11.30 -23.36 15.37
N GLN A 190 -11.69 -22.85 14.18
CA GLN A 190 -11.77 -21.41 13.94
C GLN A 190 -12.83 -21.06 12.91
N TRP A 191 -13.24 -19.82 12.91
CA TRP A 191 -14.21 -19.25 12.00
C TRP A 191 -13.58 -18.73 10.73
N PHE A 192 -14.26 -18.94 9.60
CA PHE A 192 -13.86 -18.50 8.28
C PHE A 192 -14.98 -17.73 7.59
N ILE A 193 -14.60 -16.72 6.83
CA ILE A 193 -15.48 -16.03 5.88
C ILE A 193 -15.07 -16.44 4.48
N LYS A 194 -16.04 -16.80 3.63
CA LYS A 194 -15.82 -17.35 2.28
C LYS A 194 -15.43 -16.28 1.27
N ILE A 195 -14.25 -15.68 1.42
CA ILE A 195 -13.70 -14.76 0.42
C ILE A 195 -13.51 -15.44 -0.94
N THR A 196 -13.33 -16.76 -0.97
CA THR A 196 -13.15 -17.54 -2.19
C THR A 196 -14.39 -17.52 -3.09
N GLU A 197 -15.57 -17.34 -2.55
CA GLU A 197 -16.80 -17.14 -3.34
C GLU A 197 -16.75 -15.88 -4.20
N TYR A 198 -15.94 -14.90 -3.82
CA TYR A 198 -15.72 -13.64 -4.51
C TYR A 198 -14.38 -13.58 -5.26
N ALA A 199 -13.62 -14.65 -5.30
CA ALA A 199 -12.27 -14.65 -5.86
C ALA A 199 -12.24 -14.19 -7.32
N GLN A 200 -13.15 -14.68 -8.16
CA GLN A 200 -13.21 -14.29 -9.56
C GLN A 200 -13.60 -12.82 -9.73
N GLU A 201 -14.60 -12.35 -9.00
CA GLU A 201 -15.04 -10.95 -9.02
C GLU A 201 -13.92 -10.01 -8.52
N LEU A 202 -13.24 -10.38 -7.44
CA LEU A 202 -12.10 -9.62 -6.92
C LEU A 202 -10.95 -9.53 -7.94
N LEU A 203 -10.74 -10.59 -8.70
CA LEU A 203 -9.75 -10.60 -9.77
C LEU A 203 -10.17 -9.74 -10.97
N ASP A 204 -11.39 -9.93 -11.47
CA ASP A 204 -11.90 -9.23 -12.63
C ASP A 204 -12.00 -7.72 -12.40
N ASP A 205 -12.43 -7.32 -11.22
CA ASP A 205 -12.61 -5.92 -10.85
C ASP A 205 -11.30 -5.16 -10.63
N LEU A 206 -10.15 -5.83 -10.56
CA LEU A 206 -8.84 -5.15 -10.60
C LEU A 206 -8.66 -4.32 -11.87
N ASP A 207 -9.25 -4.74 -12.98
CA ASP A 207 -9.20 -4.00 -14.24
C ASP A 207 -10.02 -2.70 -14.22
N LYS A 208 -10.94 -2.56 -13.29
CA LYS A 208 -11.71 -1.33 -13.04
C LYS A 208 -10.96 -0.31 -12.17
N LEU A 209 -9.87 -0.70 -11.53
CA LEU A 209 -9.10 0.12 -10.60
C LEU A 209 -8.00 0.92 -11.33
N GLU A 210 -8.42 1.82 -12.22
CA GLU A 210 -7.51 2.62 -13.04
C GLU A 210 -6.64 3.57 -12.21
N GLY A 211 -7.13 4.05 -11.08
CA GLY A 211 -6.41 4.94 -10.16
C GLY A 211 -5.50 4.23 -9.15
N TRP A 212 -5.29 2.93 -9.29
CA TRP A 212 -4.43 2.15 -8.40
C TRP A 212 -3.05 1.90 -9.03
N PRO A 213 -1.96 1.90 -8.23
CA PRO A 213 -0.65 1.51 -8.71
C PRO A 213 -0.67 0.09 -9.29
N GLU A 214 -0.06 -0.10 -10.47
CA GLU A 214 -0.03 -1.40 -11.13
C GLU A 214 0.64 -2.48 -10.27
N MET A 215 1.64 -2.09 -9.48
CA MET A 215 2.32 -3.01 -8.56
C MET A 215 1.36 -3.61 -7.53
N VAL A 216 0.44 -2.82 -6.95
CA VAL A 216 -0.56 -3.31 -6.00
C VAL A 216 -1.54 -4.27 -6.68
N LYS A 217 -2.01 -3.94 -7.88
CA LYS A 217 -2.89 -4.82 -8.66
C LYS A 217 -2.21 -6.15 -8.99
N THR A 218 -0.95 -6.12 -9.37
CA THR A 218 -0.15 -7.32 -9.64
C THR A 218 0.02 -8.17 -8.38
N MET A 219 0.29 -7.55 -7.22
CA MET A 219 0.38 -8.26 -5.95
C MET A 219 -0.94 -8.97 -5.62
N GLN A 220 -2.08 -8.31 -5.81
CA GLN A 220 -3.39 -8.93 -5.59
C GLN A 220 -3.72 -10.02 -6.61
N ARG A 221 -3.40 -9.85 -7.89
CA ARG A 221 -3.56 -10.90 -8.90
C ARG A 221 -2.78 -12.16 -8.53
N ASN A 222 -1.54 -12.00 -8.11
CA ASN A 222 -0.69 -13.11 -7.69
C ASN A 222 -1.22 -13.76 -6.39
N TRP A 223 -1.74 -12.96 -5.48
CA TRP A 223 -2.30 -13.44 -4.21
C TRP A 223 -3.58 -14.24 -4.43
N ILE A 224 -4.49 -13.74 -5.27
CA ILE A 224 -5.70 -14.46 -5.67
C ILE A 224 -5.31 -15.72 -6.44
N GLY A 225 -4.32 -15.63 -7.31
CA GLY A 225 -3.65 -16.76 -7.95
C GLY A 225 -4.58 -17.69 -8.71
N ARG A 226 -5.38 -17.11 -9.64
CA ARG A 226 -6.25 -17.89 -10.52
C ARG A 226 -5.40 -18.76 -11.46
N SER A 227 -5.72 -20.03 -11.49
CA SER A 227 -5.13 -20.98 -12.45
C SER A 227 -6.19 -21.82 -13.14
N GLU A 228 -6.01 -22.05 -14.42
CA GLU A 228 -6.80 -22.99 -15.18
C GLU A 228 -6.02 -24.29 -15.32
N GLY A 229 -6.68 -25.39 -15.09
CA GLY A 229 -6.06 -26.70 -15.14
C GLY A 229 -7.09 -27.79 -15.38
N VAL A 230 -6.63 -29.00 -15.17
CA VAL A 230 -7.44 -30.21 -15.23
C VAL A 230 -7.30 -30.96 -13.91
N GLU A 231 -8.42 -31.26 -13.31
CA GLU A 231 -8.51 -32.20 -12.20
C GLU A 231 -8.77 -33.59 -12.79
N LEU A 232 -7.93 -34.53 -12.46
CA LEU A 232 -7.99 -35.87 -13.06
C LEU A 232 -7.72 -36.95 -12.03
N LYS A 233 -8.17 -38.17 -12.36
CA LYS A 233 -8.10 -39.33 -11.49
C LYS A 233 -7.14 -40.36 -12.01
N PHE A 234 -6.26 -40.82 -11.13
CA PHE A 234 -5.48 -42.02 -11.32
C PHE A 234 -6.10 -43.16 -10.49
N GLU A 235 -6.48 -44.22 -11.15
CA GLU A 235 -6.93 -45.42 -10.47
C GLU A 235 -5.77 -46.02 -9.66
N VAL A 236 -5.97 -46.31 -8.38
CA VAL A 236 -4.99 -46.98 -7.54
C VAL A 236 -5.47 -48.39 -7.27
N LYS A 237 -4.69 -49.40 -7.65
CA LYS A 237 -5.06 -50.82 -7.58
C LYS A 237 -5.47 -51.21 -6.16
N GLY A 238 -6.72 -51.61 -5.97
CA GLY A 238 -7.27 -52.07 -4.71
C GLY A 238 -7.56 -50.96 -3.69
N GLN A 239 -7.51 -49.72 -4.10
CA GLN A 239 -7.70 -48.54 -3.26
C GLN A 239 -8.65 -47.54 -3.90
N GLN A 240 -8.91 -46.42 -3.20
CA GLN A 240 -9.62 -45.27 -3.74
C GLN A 240 -8.79 -44.57 -4.81
N ASP A 241 -9.47 -44.03 -5.83
CA ASP A 241 -8.83 -43.25 -6.89
C ASP A 241 -8.08 -42.04 -6.29
N LEU A 242 -6.96 -41.71 -6.92
CA LEU A 242 -6.13 -40.59 -6.54
C LEU A 242 -6.46 -39.39 -7.42
N GLU A 243 -6.95 -38.34 -6.82
CA GLU A 243 -7.26 -37.10 -7.51
C GLU A 243 -6.03 -36.19 -7.55
N VAL A 244 -5.69 -35.68 -8.74
CA VAL A 244 -4.61 -34.72 -8.94
C VAL A 244 -5.10 -33.55 -9.75
N TYR A 245 -4.49 -32.39 -9.52
CA TYR A 245 -4.71 -31.19 -10.31
C TYR A 245 -3.43 -30.81 -11.02
N THR A 246 -3.56 -30.44 -12.30
CA THR A 246 -2.43 -29.96 -13.09
C THR A 246 -2.79 -28.76 -13.95
N THR A 247 -1.91 -27.76 -14.00
CA THR A 247 -1.98 -26.65 -14.97
C THR A 247 -1.31 -26.97 -16.30
N ARG A 248 -0.65 -28.14 -16.37
CA ARG A 248 0.09 -28.63 -17.53
C ARG A 248 -0.44 -30.01 -18.01
N PRO A 249 -1.75 -30.09 -18.38
CA PRO A 249 -2.28 -31.36 -18.92
C PRO A 249 -1.59 -31.79 -20.21
N ASP A 250 -0.97 -30.86 -20.93
CA ASP A 250 -0.15 -31.14 -22.11
C ASP A 250 1.00 -32.13 -21.84
N THR A 251 1.48 -32.18 -20.59
CA THR A 251 2.56 -33.10 -20.18
C THR A 251 2.08 -34.47 -19.69
N LEU A 252 0.77 -34.71 -19.64
CA LEU A 252 0.18 -35.90 -19.01
C LEU A 252 0.79 -37.21 -19.51
N MET A 253 1.08 -37.34 -20.80
CA MET A 253 1.64 -38.57 -21.38
C MET A 253 3.10 -38.86 -20.92
N GLY A 254 3.76 -37.87 -20.32
CA GLY A 254 5.10 -37.99 -19.73
C GLY A 254 5.12 -38.32 -18.25
N VAL A 255 3.98 -38.59 -17.64
CA VAL A 255 3.87 -38.98 -16.22
C VAL A 255 4.58 -40.32 -15.98
N THR A 256 5.51 -40.33 -15.01
CA THR A 256 6.27 -41.51 -14.66
C THR A 256 6.11 -41.92 -13.20
N TYR A 257 5.60 -41.06 -12.34
CA TYR A 257 5.18 -41.39 -11.00
C TYR A 257 4.12 -40.42 -10.48
N VAL A 258 3.51 -40.72 -9.35
CA VAL A 258 2.59 -39.86 -8.66
C VAL A 258 3.13 -39.60 -7.25
N GLY A 259 3.20 -38.33 -6.87
CA GLY A 259 3.64 -37.91 -5.53
C GLY A 259 2.44 -37.58 -4.64
N ILE A 260 2.47 -38.04 -3.39
CA ILE A 260 1.47 -37.69 -2.38
C ILE A 260 2.13 -37.02 -1.17
N ALA A 261 1.35 -36.19 -0.50
CA ALA A 261 1.78 -35.57 0.75
C ALA A 261 1.88 -36.58 1.90
N ALA A 262 2.73 -36.31 2.86
CA ALA A 262 2.86 -37.13 4.06
C ALA A 262 1.54 -37.27 4.85
N GLY A 263 0.67 -36.25 4.82
CA GLY A 263 -0.64 -36.29 5.46
C GLY A 263 -1.77 -36.91 4.63
N HIS A 264 -1.48 -37.37 3.42
CA HIS A 264 -2.49 -37.98 2.55
C HIS A 264 -2.98 -39.32 3.13
N PRO A 265 -4.29 -39.65 3.07
CA PRO A 265 -4.83 -40.92 3.60
C PRO A 265 -4.14 -42.17 3.05
N LEU A 266 -3.75 -42.18 1.77
CA LEU A 266 -3.02 -43.31 1.19
C LEU A 266 -1.61 -43.47 1.76
N ALA A 267 -0.97 -42.39 2.19
CA ALA A 267 0.33 -42.46 2.87
C ALA A 267 0.20 -43.16 4.23
N THR A 268 -0.83 -42.79 5.00
CA THR A 268 -1.13 -43.42 6.27
C THR A 268 -1.43 -44.91 6.09
N LEU A 269 -2.24 -45.24 5.10
CA LEU A 269 -2.57 -46.64 4.78
C LEU A 269 -1.33 -47.45 4.39
N ALA A 270 -0.49 -46.93 3.51
CA ALA A 270 0.71 -47.60 3.10
C ALA A 270 1.75 -47.78 4.21
N ALA A 271 1.73 -46.90 5.22
CA ALA A 271 2.63 -46.96 6.36
C ALA A 271 2.22 -47.95 7.44
N GLU A 272 0.98 -48.46 7.42
CA GLU A 272 0.49 -49.40 8.44
C GLU A 272 1.40 -50.62 8.62
N ASN A 273 1.96 -51.13 7.57
CA ASN A 273 2.86 -52.30 7.57
C ASN A 273 4.28 -51.97 7.11
N ASN A 274 4.66 -50.69 7.10
CA ASN A 274 5.97 -50.22 6.65
C ASN A 274 6.54 -49.20 7.65
N PRO A 275 7.34 -49.69 8.62
CA PRO A 275 7.91 -48.80 9.66
C PRO A 275 8.85 -47.72 9.08
N GLU A 276 9.55 -47.98 8.01
CA GLU A 276 10.46 -47.01 7.38
C GLU A 276 9.66 -45.87 6.74
N LEU A 277 8.56 -46.19 6.08
CA LEU A 277 7.65 -45.19 5.52
C LEU A 277 6.98 -44.38 6.62
N ALA A 278 6.55 -45.01 7.70
CA ALA A 278 5.98 -44.32 8.86
C ALA A 278 6.99 -43.32 9.47
N ALA A 279 8.26 -43.72 9.60
CA ALA A 279 9.32 -42.81 10.09
C ALA A 279 9.56 -41.62 9.12
N PHE A 280 9.55 -41.88 7.82
CA PHE A 280 9.70 -40.82 6.81
C PHE A 280 8.52 -39.83 6.81
N ILE A 281 7.30 -40.31 6.97
CA ILE A 281 6.10 -39.48 7.12
C ILE A 281 6.22 -38.55 8.33
N GLU A 282 6.68 -39.08 9.48
CA GLU A 282 6.93 -38.27 10.67
C GLU A 282 8.05 -37.23 10.45
N GLU A 283 9.12 -37.60 9.75
CA GLU A 283 10.16 -36.63 9.35
C GLU A 283 9.55 -35.49 8.52
N CYS A 284 8.71 -35.80 7.54
CA CYS A 284 8.06 -34.79 6.71
C CYS A 284 7.13 -33.86 7.51
N LYS A 285 6.34 -34.40 8.43
CA LYS A 285 5.43 -33.64 9.29
C LYS A 285 6.15 -32.66 10.22
N ASN A 286 7.34 -33.06 10.69
CA ASN A 286 8.16 -32.28 11.59
C ASN A 286 9.05 -31.27 10.88
N THR A 287 9.20 -31.37 9.55
CA THR A 287 9.97 -30.42 8.76
C THR A 287 9.11 -29.19 8.48
N LYS A 288 9.51 -28.05 9.05
CA LYS A 288 8.85 -26.76 8.80
C LYS A 288 9.31 -26.27 7.42
N VAL A 289 8.37 -26.18 6.49
CA VAL A 289 8.71 -25.72 5.14
C VAL A 289 7.84 -24.53 4.78
N ALA A 290 8.46 -23.34 4.74
CA ALA A 290 7.87 -22.21 4.04
C ALA A 290 7.87 -22.48 2.53
N GLU A 291 6.84 -22.04 1.81
CA GLU A 291 6.73 -22.23 0.35
C GLU A 291 7.98 -21.77 -0.41
N ALA A 292 8.64 -20.71 0.08
CA ALA A 292 9.90 -20.21 -0.46
C ALA A 292 11.08 -21.20 -0.29
N GLU A 293 11.07 -22.02 0.75
CA GLU A 293 12.11 -23.00 1.02
C GLU A 293 11.93 -24.29 0.20
N LEU A 294 10.70 -24.59 -0.23
CA LEU A 294 10.39 -25.74 -1.08
C LEU A 294 11.20 -25.76 -2.38
N ALA A 295 11.51 -24.61 -2.93
CA ALA A 295 12.25 -24.49 -4.18
C ALA A 295 13.72 -24.92 -4.03
N THR A 296 14.30 -24.67 -2.87
CA THR A 296 15.74 -24.87 -2.62
C THR A 296 16.08 -26.11 -1.78
N MET A 297 15.09 -26.68 -1.08
CA MET A 297 15.33 -27.86 -0.25
C MET A 297 15.64 -29.12 -1.07
N GLU A 298 16.36 -30.03 -0.46
CA GLU A 298 16.60 -31.35 -1.02
C GLU A 298 15.29 -32.14 -1.20
N LYS A 299 15.02 -32.61 -2.40
CA LYS A 299 13.84 -33.42 -2.70
C LYS A 299 14.01 -34.83 -2.18
N LYS A 300 13.17 -35.20 -1.23
CA LYS A 300 13.18 -36.56 -0.61
C LYS A 300 11.81 -37.22 -0.76
N GLY A 301 11.82 -38.53 -0.89
CA GLY A 301 10.61 -39.33 -0.94
C GLY A 301 10.86 -40.80 -0.65
N MET A 302 9.77 -41.52 -0.46
CA MET A 302 9.78 -42.96 -0.26
C MET A 302 8.61 -43.60 -0.99
N ALA A 303 8.87 -44.75 -1.64
CA ALA A 303 7.85 -45.52 -2.34
C ALA A 303 6.81 -46.05 -1.34
N THR A 304 5.55 -45.97 -1.69
CA THR A 304 4.44 -46.52 -0.89
C THR A 304 4.19 -48.00 -1.13
N GLY A 305 4.74 -48.54 -2.22
CA GLY A 305 4.37 -49.87 -2.74
C GLY A 305 3.04 -49.89 -3.49
N LEU A 306 2.32 -48.80 -3.55
CA LEU A 306 1.09 -48.67 -4.34
C LEU A 306 1.42 -48.34 -5.80
N THR A 307 0.52 -48.78 -6.71
CA THR A 307 0.63 -48.51 -8.13
C THR A 307 -0.62 -47.75 -8.60
N ALA A 308 -0.38 -46.64 -9.29
CA ALA A 308 -1.42 -45.88 -9.97
C ALA A 308 -1.45 -46.18 -11.45
N ILE A 309 -2.62 -46.10 -12.07
CA ILE A 309 -2.83 -46.37 -13.50
C ILE A 309 -3.06 -45.02 -14.21
N HIS A 310 -2.22 -44.78 -15.22
CA HIS A 310 -2.33 -43.57 -16.06
C HIS A 310 -3.68 -43.57 -16.78
N PRO A 311 -4.47 -42.47 -16.69
CA PRO A 311 -5.86 -42.46 -17.12
C PRO A 311 -6.08 -42.64 -18.61
N LEU A 312 -5.12 -42.24 -19.47
CA LEU A 312 -5.30 -42.30 -20.93
C LEU A 312 -4.55 -43.45 -21.58
N ASN A 313 -3.36 -43.84 -21.14
CA ASN A 313 -2.56 -44.89 -21.79
C ASN A 313 -2.47 -46.19 -21.01
N GLY A 314 -3.02 -46.23 -19.78
CA GLY A 314 -3.03 -47.42 -18.95
C GLY A 314 -1.69 -47.82 -18.30
N ARG A 315 -0.65 -46.99 -18.46
CA ARG A 315 0.67 -47.29 -17.88
C ARG A 315 0.56 -47.34 -16.35
N GLU A 316 1.21 -48.32 -15.76
CA GLU A 316 1.38 -48.42 -14.34
C GLU A 316 2.53 -47.54 -13.88
N VAL A 317 2.31 -46.68 -12.89
CA VAL A 317 3.28 -45.77 -12.30
C VAL A 317 3.31 -45.91 -10.79
N PRO A 318 4.49 -45.83 -10.13
CA PRO A 318 4.58 -45.93 -8.69
C PRO A 318 4.05 -44.68 -8.00
N VAL A 319 3.56 -44.88 -6.77
CA VAL A 319 3.13 -43.80 -5.87
C VAL A 319 4.19 -43.58 -4.79
N TYR A 320 4.68 -42.36 -4.66
CA TYR A 320 5.67 -41.94 -3.66
C TYR A 320 5.11 -40.95 -2.68
N VAL A 321 5.48 -41.08 -1.40
CA VAL A 321 5.37 -39.95 -0.47
C VAL A 321 6.56 -39.03 -0.76
N ALA A 322 6.30 -37.74 -1.00
CA ALA A 322 7.33 -36.76 -1.32
C ALA A 322 7.24 -35.57 -0.39
N ASN A 323 8.38 -35.08 0.10
CA ASN A 323 8.45 -33.98 1.06
C ASN A 323 8.05 -32.61 0.50
N PHE A 324 7.99 -32.46 -0.81
CA PHE A 324 7.61 -31.23 -1.50
C PHE A 324 6.14 -31.19 -1.94
N VAL A 325 5.37 -32.23 -1.66
CA VAL A 325 3.92 -32.26 -1.89
C VAL A 325 3.20 -31.89 -0.59
N LEU A 326 2.40 -30.83 -0.63
CA LEU A 326 1.70 -30.31 0.53
C LEU A 326 0.24 -30.74 0.53
N MET A 327 -0.28 -31.13 1.71
CA MET A 327 -1.68 -31.54 1.86
C MET A 327 -2.65 -30.37 1.62
N ASP A 328 -2.23 -29.18 1.97
CA ASP A 328 -3.04 -27.96 1.88
C ASP A 328 -3.06 -27.32 0.49
N TYR A 329 -2.35 -27.89 -0.46
CA TYR A 329 -2.32 -27.40 -1.83
C TYR A 329 -2.94 -28.43 -2.78
N GLY A 330 -4.08 -28.07 -3.35
CA GLY A 330 -4.86 -28.95 -4.21
C GLY A 330 -5.43 -30.16 -3.47
N THR A 331 -5.21 -31.37 -3.98
CA THR A 331 -5.72 -32.63 -3.44
C THR A 331 -4.73 -33.36 -2.53
N GLY A 332 -3.57 -32.76 -2.25
CA GLY A 332 -2.47 -33.45 -1.56
C GLY A 332 -1.75 -34.49 -2.41
N ALA A 333 -1.98 -34.49 -3.72
CA ALA A 333 -1.34 -35.37 -4.69
C ALA A 333 -0.99 -34.63 -5.98
N VAL A 334 0.09 -35.03 -6.61
CA VAL A 334 0.57 -34.45 -7.88
C VAL A 334 0.94 -35.54 -8.87
N MET A 335 0.61 -35.35 -10.12
CA MET A 335 1.22 -36.11 -11.19
C MET A 335 2.64 -35.58 -11.44
N ALA A 336 3.60 -36.45 -11.55
CA ALA A 336 5.00 -36.07 -11.76
C ALA A 336 5.46 -36.34 -13.19
N VAL A 337 6.04 -35.30 -13.79
CA VAL A 337 6.54 -35.33 -15.17
C VAL A 337 8.00 -34.88 -15.17
N PRO A 338 8.94 -35.77 -14.91
CA PRO A 338 10.36 -35.44 -14.76
C PRO A 338 11.00 -34.74 -15.95
N ALA A 339 10.54 -35.01 -17.15
CA ALA A 339 11.09 -34.34 -18.35
C ALA A 339 10.70 -32.86 -18.47
N HIS A 340 9.63 -32.44 -17.81
CA HIS A 340 9.02 -31.10 -17.99
C HIS A 340 8.77 -30.32 -16.70
N ASP A 341 9.15 -30.84 -15.56
CA ASP A 341 9.17 -30.15 -14.25
C ASP A 341 10.51 -30.37 -13.56
N GLN A 342 11.19 -29.31 -13.16
CA GLN A 342 12.54 -29.42 -12.62
C GLN A 342 12.59 -30.16 -11.27
N ARG A 343 11.58 -29.98 -10.42
CA ARG A 343 11.50 -30.70 -9.14
C ARG A 343 11.35 -32.19 -9.35
N ASP A 344 10.48 -32.55 -10.29
CA ASP A 344 10.24 -33.93 -10.65
C ASP A 344 11.49 -34.57 -11.31
N PHE A 345 12.23 -33.78 -12.10
CA PHE A 345 13.48 -34.20 -12.71
C PHE A 345 14.55 -34.51 -11.67
N GLU A 346 14.76 -33.66 -10.71
CA GLU A 346 15.70 -33.87 -9.60
C GLU A 346 15.33 -35.10 -8.77
N PHE A 347 14.06 -35.27 -8.46
CA PHE A 347 13.54 -36.41 -7.74
C PHE A 347 13.71 -37.73 -8.52
N ALA A 348 13.31 -37.72 -9.76
CA ALA A 348 13.44 -38.91 -10.63
C ALA A 348 14.91 -39.31 -10.86
N THR A 349 15.80 -38.36 -11.03
CA THR A 349 17.24 -38.60 -11.15
C THR A 349 17.79 -39.23 -9.89
N LYS A 350 17.38 -38.70 -8.70
CA LYS A 350 17.83 -39.22 -7.40
C LYS A 350 17.37 -40.66 -7.14
N TYR A 351 16.12 -40.99 -7.49
CA TYR A 351 15.50 -42.28 -7.18
C TYR A 351 15.49 -43.25 -8.36
N GLY A 352 16.12 -42.90 -9.48
CA GLY A 352 16.22 -43.77 -10.65
C GLY A 352 14.89 -44.03 -11.34
N LEU A 353 13.98 -43.05 -11.34
CA LEU A 353 12.69 -43.15 -12.01
C LEU A 353 12.82 -42.74 -13.47
N ASP A 354 11.91 -43.20 -14.30
CA ASP A 354 11.90 -42.90 -15.74
C ASP A 354 11.67 -41.40 -15.99
N ILE A 355 12.36 -40.88 -17.01
CA ILE A 355 12.23 -39.49 -17.49
C ILE A 355 11.81 -39.58 -18.96
N ILE A 356 10.54 -39.29 -19.24
CA ILE A 356 9.95 -39.46 -20.56
C ILE A 356 9.56 -38.09 -21.14
N PRO A 357 10.33 -37.57 -22.12
CA PRO A 357 9.98 -36.30 -22.75
C PRO A 357 8.79 -36.47 -23.70
N VAL A 358 7.86 -35.51 -23.66
CA VAL A 358 6.67 -35.46 -24.51
C VAL A 358 6.43 -34.07 -25.12
N ILE A 359 7.26 -33.09 -24.79
CA ILE A 359 7.21 -31.74 -25.33
C ILE A 359 8.57 -31.35 -25.86
N LYS A 360 8.60 -30.81 -27.08
CA LYS A 360 9.80 -30.30 -27.74
C LYS A 360 9.64 -28.82 -28.10
N PRO A 361 10.77 -28.10 -28.27
CA PRO A 361 10.71 -26.70 -28.68
C PRO A 361 9.92 -26.48 -29.97
N ALA A 362 9.05 -25.45 -29.97
CA ALA A 362 8.22 -25.10 -31.14
C ALA A 362 9.04 -24.47 -32.27
N ASP A 363 10.20 -23.91 -31.99
CA ASP A 363 11.10 -23.28 -32.97
C ASP A 363 11.96 -24.31 -33.77
N GLY A 364 11.79 -25.61 -33.48
CA GLY A 364 12.53 -26.70 -34.12
C GLY A 364 13.95 -26.92 -33.61
N SER A 365 14.34 -26.22 -32.50
CA SER A 365 15.61 -26.52 -31.84
C SER A 365 15.61 -27.91 -31.21
N GLU A 366 16.80 -28.47 -30.98
CA GLU A 366 16.95 -29.80 -30.39
C GLU A 366 16.56 -29.79 -28.91
N LEU A 367 15.78 -30.82 -28.51
CA LEU A 367 15.42 -31.00 -27.10
C LEU A 367 16.60 -31.65 -26.37
N ASP A 368 17.08 -30.95 -25.32
CA ASP A 368 18.11 -31.47 -24.42
C ASP A 368 17.59 -31.53 -22.99
N ILE A 369 17.44 -32.72 -22.45
CA ILE A 369 17.05 -33.00 -21.05
C ILE A 369 18.14 -33.78 -20.31
N SER A 370 19.38 -33.70 -20.75
CA SER A 370 20.48 -34.48 -20.12
C SER A 370 20.84 -34.01 -18.73
N GLU A 371 20.70 -32.68 -18.44
CA GLU A 371 21.07 -32.08 -17.16
C GLU A 371 19.91 -31.41 -16.44
N ALA A 372 18.85 -31.05 -17.15
CA ALA A 372 17.70 -30.36 -16.60
C ALA A 372 16.42 -30.67 -17.39
N ALA A 373 15.26 -30.45 -16.73
CA ALA A 373 13.97 -30.56 -17.39
C ALA A 373 13.76 -29.46 -18.44
N TYR A 374 13.01 -29.78 -19.49
CA TYR A 374 12.49 -28.79 -20.42
C TYR A 374 11.14 -28.30 -19.94
N THR A 375 11.10 -27.13 -19.31
CA THR A 375 9.91 -26.58 -18.61
C THR A 375 9.06 -25.66 -19.46
N GLU A 376 9.55 -25.26 -20.63
CA GLU A 376 8.85 -24.36 -21.53
C GLU A 376 7.67 -25.02 -22.22
N LYS A 377 6.74 -24.22 -22.71
CA LYS A 377 5.67 -24.69 -23.58
C LYS A 377 6.21 -24.95 -24.96
N GLY A 378 5.70 -25.98 -25.62
CA GLY A 378 6.18 -26.37 -26.95
C GLY A 378 5.16 -27.20 -27.70
N VAL A 379 5.63 -28.10 -28.55
CA VAL A 379 4.82 -28.99 -29.36
C VAL A 379 4.89 -30.42 -28.82
N LEU A 380 3.76 -31.08 -28.71
CA LEU A 380 3.69 -32.47 -28.21
C LEU A 380 4.24 -33.45 -29.22
N PHE A 381 4.93 -34.48 -28.71
CA PHE A 381 5.35 -35.67 -29.42
C PHE A 381 5.27 -36.88 -28.48
N ASP A 382 5.30 -38.08 -29.01
CA ASP A 382 5.12 -39.36 -28.27
C ASP A 382 3.90 -39.33 -27.32
N SER A 383 2.88 -38.57 -27.70
CA SER A 383 1.63 -38.37 -26.98
C SER A 383 0.39 -38.90 -27.70
N GLY A 384 0.60 -39.81 -28.65
CA GLY A 384 -0.48 -40.47 -29.39
C GLY A 384 -1.27 -39.49 -30.27
N GLU A 385 -2.57 -39.47 -30.13
CA GLU A 385 -3.46 -38.57 -30.88
C GLU A 385 -3.20 -37.07 -30.65
N PHE A 386 -2.46 -36.69 -29.62
CA PHE A 386 -2.13 -35.31 -29.30
C PHE A 386 -0.83 -34.79 -29.90
N ASP A 387 -0.13 -35.65 -30.65
CA ASP A 387 1.13 -35.29 -31.31
C ASP A 387 0.93 -34.09 -32.25
N GLY A 388 1.89 -33.17 -32.24
CA GLY A 388 1.89 -32.00 -33.08
C GLY A 388 1.05 -30.82 -32.57
N LEU A 389 0.33 -30.99 -31.47
CA LEU A 389 -0.43 -29.92 -30.87
C LEU A 389 0.47 -29.01 -30.02
N GLU A 390 0.19 -27.73 -30.08
CA GLU A 390 0.77 -26.74 -29.16
C GLU A 390 0.00 -26.71 -27.85
N PHE A 391 0.53 -26.01 -26.86
CA PHE A 391 0.03 -26.00 -25.46
C PHE A 391 -1.49 -25.86 -25.33
N GLN A 392 -2.09 -24.82 -25.89
CA GLN A 392 -3.53 -24.57 -25.69
C GLN A 392 -4.40 -25.63 -26.38
N ALA A 393 -4.04 -26.00 -27.59
CA ALA A 393 -4.76 -27.02 -28.33
C ALA A 393 -4.64 -28.41 -27.65
N ALA A 394 -3.46 -28.73 -27.11
CA ALA A 394 -3.24 -29.93 -26.31
C ALA A 394 -4.02 -29.92 -25.00
N PHE A 395 -4.01 -28.79 -24.30
CA PHE A 395 -4.78 -28.61 -23.08
C PHE A 395 -6.26 -28.93 -23.32
N ASP A 396 -6.86 -28.29 -24.31
CA ASP A 396 -8.28 -28.44 -24.61
C ASP A 396 -8.61 -29.86 -25.08
N ALA A 397 -7.79 -30.46 -25.92
CA ALA A 397 -7.99 -31.82 -26.45
C ALA A 397 -7.87 -32.89 -25.34
N ILE A 398 -6.87 -32.79 -24.48
CA ILE A 398 -6.66 -33.73 -23.37
C ILE A 398 -7.76 -33.58 -22.33
N ALA A 399 -8.14 -32.36 -21.99
CA ALA A 399 -9.25 -32.11 -21.08
C ALA A 399 -10.57 -32.69 -21.60
N ALA A 400 -10.88 -32.47 -22.88
CA ALA A 400 -12.09 -33.00 -23.51
C ALA A 400 -12.11 -34.55 -23.51
N LYS A 401 -10.98 -35.18 -23.76
CA LYS A 401 -10.90 -36.65 -23.70
C LYS A 401 -11.09 -37.21 -22.31
N LEU A 402 -10.46 -36.60 -21.32
CA LEU A 402 -10.63 -36.99 -19.89
C LEU A 402 -12.07 -36.80 -19.43
N GLU A 403 -12.74 -35.71 -19.83
CA GLU A 403 -14.15 -35.50 -19.56
C GLU A 403 -15.06 -36.54 -20.21
N ALA A 404 -14.83 -36.87 -21.48
CA ALA A 404 -15.58 -37.89 -22.22
C ALA A 404 -15.45 -39.26 -21.58
N GLU A 405 -14.30 -39.61 -21.00
CA GLU A 405 -14.04 -40.89 -20.34
C GLU A 405 -14.42 -40.85 -18.84
N GLY A 406 -14.90 -39.75 -18.32
CA GLY A 406 -15.25 -39.60 -16.89
C GLY A 406 -14.04 -39.63 -15.95
N LYS A 407 -12.84 -39.32 -16.43
CA LYS A 407 -11.58 -39.41 -15.70
C LYS A 407 -10.98 -38.08 -15.29
N GLY A 408 -11.62 -36.98 -15.67
CA GLY A 408 -11.16 -35.65 -15.30
C GLY A 408 -12.11 -34.57 -15.78
N THR A 409 -11.85 -33.34 -15.32
CA THR A 409 -12.64 -32.17 -15.68
C THR A 409 -11.78 -30.93 -15.68
N LYS A 410 -12.08 -30.01 -16.61
CA LYS A 410 -11.45 -28.69 -16.67
C LYS A 410 -11.89 -27.90 -15.43
N THR A 411 -10.94 -27.33 -14.71
CA THR A 411 -11.18 -26.70 -13.42
C THR A 411 -10.40 -25.41 -13.29
N VAL A 412 -11.03 -24.44 -12.66
CA VAL A 412 -10.39 -23.18 -12.25
C VAL A 412 -10.13 -23.26 -10.77
N ASN A 413 -8.89 -23.06 -10.36
CA ASN A 413 -8.50 -23.01 -8.97
C ASN A 413 -7.95 -21.63 -8.62
N PHE A 414 -8.10 -21.27 -7.35
CA PHE A 414 -7.55 -20.06 -6.78
C PHE A 414 -6.57 -20.42 -5.65
N ARG A 415 -5.46 -19.71 -5.57
CA ARG A 415 -4.53 -19.81 -4.44
C ARG A 415 -5.14 -19.18 -3.18
N LEU A 416 -5.95 -18.13 -3.35
CA LEU A 416 -6.67 -17.47 -2.29
C LEU A 416 -7.45 -18.49 -1.46
N ARG A 417 -7.33 -18.38 -0.13
CA ARG A 417 -8.06 -19.23 0.83
C ARG A 417 -9.07 -18.39 1.59
N ASP A 418 -10.06 -19.03 2.17
CA ASP A 418 -11.05 -18.35 3.00
C ASP A 418 -10.38 -17.61 4.18
N TRP A 419 -10.96 -16.49 4.52
CA TRP A 419 -10.43 -15.62 5.55
C TRP A 419 -10.69 -16.15 6.94
N GLY A 420 -9.65 -16.62 7.63
CA GLY A 420 -9.72 -17.05 9.03
C GLY A 420 -9.78 -15.86 9.97
N VAL A 421 -10.91 -15.67 10.63
CA VAL A 421 -11.18 -14.49 11.46
C VAL A 421 -11.02 -14.74 12.96
N SER A 422 -10.84 -15.98 13.40
CA SER A 422 -10.66 -16.30 14.81
C SER A 422 -9.26 -15.99 15.32
N ARG A 423 -9.18 -15.33 16.47
CA ARG A 423 -7.93 -15.13 17.22
C ARG A 423 -8.10 -15.51 18.67
N GLN A 424 -7.14 -16.26 19.22
CA GLN A 424 -7.10 -16.66 20.65
C GLN A 424 -6.46 -15.53 21.45
N ARG A 425 -7.10 -14.38 21.42
CA ARG A 425 -6.61 -13.13 21.96
C ARG A 425 -7.78 -12.42 22.64
N TYR A 426 -7.48 -11.63 23.67
CA TYR A 426 -8.48 -10.89 24.41
C TYR A 426 -8.85 -9.56 23.75
N TRP A 427 -7.84 -8.71 23.44
CA TRP A 427 -8.09 -7.35 22.93
C TRP A 427 -8.46 -7.39 21.45
N GLY A 428 -9.73 -7.67 21.22
CA GLY A 428 -10.38 -7.79 19.93
C GLY A 428 -11.90 -7.85 20.10
N ALA A 429 -12.66 -7.65 19.04
CA ALA A 429 -14.10 -7.74 19.10
C ALA A 429 -14.54 -9.21 19.31
N PRO A 430 -15.42 -9.51 20.28
CA PRO A 430 -15.92 -10.86 20.47
C PRO A 430 -16.66 -11.38 19.24
N ILE A 431 -16.44 -12.64 18.88
CA ILE A 431 -17.18 -13.32 17.82
C ILE A 431 -18.58 -13.64 18.34
N PRO A 432 -19.66 -13.16 17.71
CA PRO A 432 -21.02 -13.20 18.25
C PRO A 432 -21.70 -14.55 18.01
N MET A 433 -21.10 -15.64 18.50
CA MET A 433 -21.62 -16.99 18.34
C MET A 433 -21.74 -17.68 19.69
N VAL A 434 -22.67 -18.60 19.80
CA VAL A 434 -22.88 -19.41 20.98
C VAL A 434 -22.98 -20.91 20.63
N THR A 435 -22.58 -21.75 21.55
CA THR A 435 -22.70 -23.19 21.43
C THR A 435 -23.66 -23.71 22.51
N THR A 436 -24.71 -24.40 22.12
CA THR A 436 -25.67 -25.06 23.02
C THR A 436 -25.14 -26.39 23.57
N GLU A 437 -25.79 -26.94 24.59
CA GLU A 437 -25.30 -28.16 25.25
C GLU A 437 -25.24 -29.40 24.34
N ASP A 438 -26.03 -29.41 23.26
CA ASP A 438 -26.00 -30.45 22.23
C ASP A 438 -24.82 -30.29 21.24
N GLY A 439 -24.00 -29.22 21.41
CA GLY A 439 -22.84 -28.92 20.56
C GLY A 439 -23.19 -28.15 19.30
N GLU A 440 -24.42 -27.76 19.07
CA GLU A 440 -24.80 -26.91 17.93
C GLU A 440 -24.38 -25.47 18.15
N VAL A 441 -23.96 -24.84 17.04
CA VAL A 441 -23.48 -23.44 17.02
C VAL A 441 -24.58 -22.57 16.44
N HIS A 442 -24.83 -21.42 17.07
CA HIS A 442 -25.87 -20.48 16.67
C HIS A 442 -25.35 -19.04 16.73
N PRO A 443 -25.80 -18.14 15.83
CA PRO A 443 -25.51 -16.73 15.96
C PRO A 443 -26.26 -16.12 17.14
N VAL A 444 -25.62 -15.18 17.83
CA VAL A 444 -26.26 -14.39 18.87
C VAL A 444 -27.41 -13.60 18.26
N PRO A 445 -28.62 -13.62 18.81
CA PRO A 445 -29.74 -12.85 18.31
C PRO A 445 -29.44 -11.34 18.29
N ALA A 446 -29.96 -10.63 17.28
CA ALA A 446 -29.70 -9.21 17.09
C ALA A 446 -30.06 -8.33 18.29
N ASP A 447 -31.12 -8.69 19.03
CA ASP A 447 -31.56 -7.98 20.24
C ASP A 447 -30.63 -8.17 21.44
N GLN A 448 -29.70 -9.12 21.37
CA GLN A 448 -28.68 -9.38 22.41
C GLN A 448 -27.30 -8.86 22.01
N LEU A 449 -27.16 -8.19 20.87
CA LEU A 449 -25.94 -7.53 20.43
C LEU A 449 -25.87 -6.08 20.98
N PRO A 450 -24.68 -5.59 21.29
CA PRO A 450 -23.37 -6.23 21.12
C PRO A 450 -23.04 -7.25 22.21
N VAL A 451 -22.22 -8.24 21.87
CA VAL A 451 -21.48 -9.02 22.85
C VAL A 451 -20.30 -8.17 23.29
N ILE A 452 -20.37 -7.69 24.52
CA ILE A 452 -19.43 -6.68 25.03
C ILE A 452 -18.19 -7.37 25.62
N LEU A 453 -17.01 -6.91 25.16
CA LEU A 453 -15.73 -7.29 25.72
C LEU A 453 -15.55 -6.62 27.10
N PRO A 454 -15.32 -7.36 28.20
CA PRO A 454 -15.05 -6.75 29.50
C PRO A 454 -13.70 -6.04 29.48
N GLU A 455 -13.65 -4.78 29.97
CA GLU A 455 -12.44 -3.95 29.96
C GLU A 455 -11.65 -4.02 31.26
N ASP A 456 -12.30 -4.35 32.36
CA ASP A 456 -11.70 -4.50 33.69
C ASP A 456 -11.20 -5.92 33.87
N VAL A 457 -10.03 -6.19 33.37
CA VAL A 457 -9.41 -7.52 33.36
C VAL A 457 -7.95 -7.44 33.81
N VAL A 458 -7.42 -8.60 34.24
CA VAL A 458 -6.01 -8.78 34.56
C VAL A 458 -5.36 -9.64 33.46
N MET A 459 -4.29 -9.14 32.89
CA MET A 459 -3.49 -9.80 31.85
C MET A 459 -2.35 -10.61 32.47
N ASP A 460 -2.39 -11.93 32.33
CA ASP A 460 -1.29 -12.82 32.78
C ASP A 460 -0.24 -13.08 31.69
N GLY A 461 -0.51 -12.64 30.47
CA GLY A 461 0.38 -12.79 29.33
C GLY A 461 0.35 -14.15 28.63
N VAL A 462 -0.47 -15.09 29.12
CA VAL A 462 -0.56 -16.45 28.62
C VAL A 462 -1.96 -16.78 28.12
N THR A 463 -2.97 -16.60 28.97
CA THR A 463 -4.36 -16.97 28.65
C THR A 463 -5.22 -15.72 28.46
N SER A 464 -6.04 -15.72 27.41
CA SER A 464 -7.05 -14.67 27.23
C SER A 464 -7.96 -14.57 28.44
N PRO A 465 -8.14 -13.37 29.05
CA PRO A 465 -9.02 -13.18 30.20
C PRO A 465 -10.46 -13.67 30.01
N ILE A 466 -11.03 -13.51 28.82
CA ILE A 466 -12.39 -14.02 28.53
C ILE A 466 -12.45 -15.54 28.38
N LYS A 467 -11.34 -16.16 28.05
CA LYS A 467 -11.20 -17.62 28.01
C LYS A 467 -11.00 -18.22 29.41
N ALA A 468 -10.29 -17.51 30.27
CA ALA A 468 -10.07 -17.86 31.65
C ALA A 468 -11.32 -17.64 32.54
N ASP A 469 -12.14 -16.65 32.22
CA ASP A 469 -13.37 -16.33 32.92
C ASP A 469 -14.54 -17.20 32.43
N LYS A 470 -14.72 -18.32 33.10
CA LYS A 470 -15.81 -19.25 32.77
C LYS A 470 -17.20 -18.69 33.00
N GLU A 471 -17.37 -17.69 33.86
CA GLU A 471 -18.63 -17.04 34.10
C GLU A 471 -19.02 -16.11 32.93
N TRP A 472 -18.05 -15.38 32.35
CA TRP A 472 -18.29 -14.60 31.15
C TRP A 472 -18.79 -15.42 29.97
N ALA A 473 -18.27 -16.65 29.81
CA ALA A 473 -18.66 -17.54 28.72
C ALA A 473 -20.10 -18.05 28.85
N LYS A 474 -20.69 -18.08 30.06
CA LYS A 474 -22.04 -18.57 30.27
C LYS A 474 -23.08 -17.58 29.74
N THR A 475 -24.05 -18.11 29.01
CA THR A 475 -25.16 -17.33 28.46
C THR A 475 -26.38 -18.26 28.25
N THR A 476 -27.42 -17.75 27.65
CA THR A 476 -28.58 -18.53 27.21
C THR A 476 -28.88 -18.29 25.74
N PHE A 477 -29.39 -19.30 25.07
CA PHE A 477 -29.91 -19.22 23.71
C PHE A 477 -31.32 -19.85 23.70
N ASN A 478 -32.31 -19.05 23.28
CA ASN A 478 -33.73 -19.48 23.34
C ASN A 478 -34.19 -20.01 24.72
N GLY A 479 -33.64 -19.42 25.80
CA GLY A 479 -33.94 -19.83 27.18
C GLY A 479 -33.17 -21.04 27.69
N GLU A 480 -32.36 -21.70 26.84
CA GLU A 480 -31.54 -22.84 27.21
C GLU A 480 -30.08 -22.39 27.49
N PRO A 481 -29.35 -23.08 28.38
CA PRO A 481 -27.96 -22.79 28.64
C PRO A 481 -27.10 -22.89 27.38
N ALA A 482 -26.19 -21.93 27.20
CA ALA A 482 -25.24 -21.90 26.09
C ALA A 482 -23.90 -21.28 26.52
N LEU A 483 -22.86 -21.50 25.72
CA LEU A 483 -21.55 -20.92 25.94
C LEU A 483 -21.21 -19.98 24.80
N ARG A 484 -20.73 -18.79 25.16
CA ARG A 484 -20.19 -17.81 24.17
C ARG A 484 -18.90 -18.32 23.56
N GLU A 485 -18.69 -17.99 22.29
CA GLU A 485 -17.36 -18.05 21.67
C GLU A 485 -16.39 -17.15 22.43
N THR A 486 -15.20 -17.67 22.72
CA THR A 486 -14.16 -16.94 23.45
C THR A 486 -13.02 -16.45 22.57
N ASP A 487 -13.02 -16.82 21.29
CA ASP A 487 -12.15 -16.21 20.30
C ASP A 487 -12.66 -14.80 19.94
N THR A 488 -11.74 -13.92 19.57
CA THR A 488 -12.06 -12.58 19.06
C THR A 488 -11.74 -12.49 17.58
N PHE A 489 -12.27 -11.47 16.92
CA PHE A 489 -12.00 -11.23 15.51
C PHE A 489 -10.54 -10.83 15.24
N ASP A 490 -10.03 -11.26 14.10
CA ASP A 490 -8.88 -10.67 13.46
C ASP A 490 -9.08 -9.15 13.32
N THR A 491 -8.06 -8.37 13.64
CA THR A 491 -8.15 -6.90 13.60
C THR A 491 -8.38 -6.32 12.21
N PHE A 492 -8.14 -7.10 11.16
CA PHE A 492 -8.55 -6.72 9.81
C PHE A 492 -10.07 -6.67 9.62
N MET A 493 -10.83 -7.30 10.51
CA MET A 493 -12.29 -7.20 10.48
C MET A 493 -12.73 -5.75 10.67
N GLU A 494 -12.20 -5.07 11.68
CA GLU A 494 -12.50 -3.67 11.97
C GLU A 494 -12.07 -2.74 10.85
N SER A 495 -10.88 -2.93 10.32
CA SER A 495 -10.32 -2.06 9.27
C SER A 495 -10.91 -2.31 7.87
N SER A 496 -11.67 -3.37 7.68
CA SER A 496 -12.24 -3.71 6.37
C SER A 496 -13.47 -2.87 5.98
N TRP A 497 -14.11 -2.20 6.92
CA TRP A 497 -15.32 -1.42 6.66
C TRP A 497 -15.35 -0.03 7.31
N TYR A 498 -14.31 0.38 8.04
CA TYR A 498 -14.24 1.66 8.74
C TYR A 498 -14.44 2.87 7.81
N TYR A 499 -13.91 2.80 6.60
CA TYR A 499 -14.06 3.83 5.58
C TYR A 499 -15.54 4.10 5.27
N ALA A 500 -16.35 3.07 5.28
CA ALA A 500 -17.79 3.17 5.06
C ALA A 500 -18.52 3.73 6.30
N ARG A 501 -18.09 3.31 7.49
CA ARG A 501 -18.69 3.81 8.75
C ARG A 501 -18.49 5.31 8.94
N TYR A 502 -17.39 5.88 8.48
CA TYR A 502 -17.21 7.33 8.51
C TYR A 502 -18.27 8.12 7.76
N CYS A 503 -18.93 7.53 6.79
CA CYS A 503 -20.03 8.19 6.05
C CYS A 503 -21.24 8.49 6.95
N SER A 504 -21.48 7.64 7.95
CA SER A 504 -22.62 7.74 8.88
C SER A 504 -22.28 7.15 10.25
N PRO A 505 -21.34 7.78 11.00
CA PRO A 505 -20.81 7.19 12.23
C PRO A 505 -21.82 7.04 13.36
N GLN A 506 -22.94 7.78 13.32
CA GLN A 506 -24.03 7.71 14.30
C GLN A 506 -25.23 6.90 13.81
N ALA A 507 -25.14 6.23 12.67
CA ALA A 507 -26.25 5.44 12.16
C ALA A 507 -26.63 4.30 13.11
N ASP A 508 -27.92 4.03 13.23
CA ASP A 508 -28.49 2.92 14.00
C ASP A 508 -28.60 1.65 13.13
N ASP A 509 -27.59 1.41 12.35
CA ASP A 509 -27.33 0.25 11.51
C ASP A 509 -25.83 0.27 11.18
N ILE A 510 -25.31 -0.72 10.49
CA ILE A 510 -23.91 -0.72 10.04
C ILE A 510 -23.58 0.52 9.21
N LEU A 511 -24.47 0.92 8.33
CA LEU A 511 -24.41 2.12 7.50
C LEU A 511 -25.81 2.72 7.32
N ASP A 512 -25.86 4.03 7.12
CA ASP A 512 -26.99 4.68 6.46
C ASP A 512 -26.74 4.64 4.93
N PRO A 513 -27.53 3.90 4.16
CA PRO A 513 -27.29 3.73 2.74
C PRO A 513 -27.29 5.05 1.92
N GLU A 514 -28.14 6.00 2.26
CA GLU A 514 -28.19 7.30 1.58
C GLU A 514 -26.90 8.09 1.75
N LYS A 515 -26.41 8.19 2.98
CA LYS A 515 -25.14 8.87 3.30
C LYS A 515 -23.92 8.11 2.76
N ALA A 516 -23.91 6.79 2.89
CA ALA A 516 -22.86 5.96 2.34
C ALA A 516 -22.74 6.13 0.82
N ASN A 517 -23.85 6.12 0.09
CA ASN A 517 -23.84 6.25 -1.37
C ASN A 517 -23.58 7.68 -1.84
N TYR A 518 -23.73 8.69 -0.98
CA TYR A 518 -23.26 10.04 -1.28
C TYR A 518 -21.73 10.11 -1.28
N TRP A 519 -21.06 9.55 -0.26
CA TRP A 519 -19.63 9.68 -0.07
C TRP A 519 -18.79 8.63 -0.80
N LEU A 520 -19.30 7.39 -0.89
CA LEU A 520 -18.56 6.27 -1.50
C LEU A 520 -18.70 6.24 -3.03
N PRO A 521 -17.67 5.76 -3.74
CA PRO A 521 -16.39 5.27 -3.22
C PRO A 521 -15.50 6.38 -2.66
N VAL A 522 -14.53 6.01 -1.83
CA VAL A 522 -13.47 6.92 -1.39
C VAL A 522 -12.73 7.43 -2.63
N ASP A 523 -12.63 8.75 -2.78
CA ASP A 523 -12.00 9.34 -3.97
C ASP A 523 -10.48 9.21 -3.95
N GLN A 524 -9.86 9.44 -2.78
CA GLN A 524 -8.43 9.27 -2.59
C GLN A 524 -8.16 8.50 -1.29
N TYR A 525 -7.50 7.36 -1.42
CA TYR A 525 -7.00 6.58 -0.30
C TYR A 525 -5.49 6.61 -0.24
N ILE A 526 -4.92 6.73 0.95
CA ILE A 526 -3.48 6.91 1.15
C ILE A 526 -3.01 5.98 2.26
N GLY A 527 -2.00 5.18 1.99
CA GLY A 527 -1.42 4.27 2.98
C GLY A 527 -0.24 3.48 2.46
N GLY A 528 0.34 2.64 3.32
CA GLY A 528 1.52 1.85 2.98
C GLY A 528 1.21 0.69 2.03
N ILE A 529 2.17 0.36 1.18
CA ILE A 529 2.07 -0.75 0.23
C ILE A 529 2.01 -2.13 0.92
N GLU A 530 2.48 -2.22 2.15
CA GLU A 530 2.42 -3.45 2.98
C GLU A 530 1.01 -3.99 3.17
N HIS A 531 0.00 -3.15 2.94
CA HIS A 531 -1.41 -3.53 3.05
C HIS A 531 -2.03 -4.07 1.76
N ALA A 532 -1.26 -4.21 0.69
CA ALA A 532 -1.76 -4.57 -0.65
C ALA A 532 -2.54 -5.89 -0.68
N CYS A 533 -2.06 -6.93 0.00
CA CYS A 533 -2.66 -8.28 -0.04
C CYS A 533 -3.55 -8.62 1.16
N MET A 534 -3.61 -7.76 2.16
CA MET A 534 -4.44 -7.98 3.36
C MET A 534 -5.53 -6.94 3.48
N HIS A 535 -5.24 -5.82 4.13
CA HIS A 535 -6.21 -4.77 4.36
C HIS A 535 -6.97 -4.33 3.10
N LEU A 536 -6.26 -4.07 2.01
CA LEU A 536 -6.90 -3.60 0.77
C LEU A 536 -7.76 -4.68 0.13
N LEU A 537 -7.32 -5.94 0.13
CA LEU A 537 -8.10 -7.05 -0.40
C LEU A 537 -9.34 -7.32 0.45
N TYR A 538 -9.20 -7.34 1.77
CA TYR A 538 -10.32 -7.53 2.68
C TYR A 538 -11.33 -6.38 2.63
N SER A 539 -10.87 -5.14 2.48
CA SER A 539 -11.76 -3.99 2.29
C SER A 539 -12.56 -4.09 0.98
N ARG A 540 -11.92 -4.53 -0.10
CA ARG A 540 -12.61 -4.79 -1.36
C ARG A 540 -13.66 -5.88 -1.23
N PHE A 541 -13.30 -6.97 -0.57
CA PHE A 541 -14.23 -8.07 -0.28
C PHE A 541 -15.41 -7.61 0.58
N PHE A 542 -15.12 -6.93 1.69
CA PHE A 542 -16.16 -6.44 2.60
C PHE A 542 -17.11 -5.44 1.92
N HIS A 543 -16.58 -4.61 1.05
CA HIS A 543 -17.39 -3.68 0.25
C HIS A 543 -18.39 -4.42 -0.65
N LYS A 544 -17.97 -5.51 -1.29
CA LYS A 544 -18.85 -6.35 -2.10
C LYS A 544 -19.91 -7.05 -1.26
N LEU A 545 -19.58 -7.46 -0.04
CA LEU A 545 -20.56 -7.99 0.92
C LEU A 545 -21.59 -6.93 1.31
N LEU A 546 -21.17 -5.69 1.57
CA LEU A 546 -22.06 -4.57 1.86
C LEU A 546 -22.95 -4.23 0.67
N ARG A 547 -22.41 -4.28 -0.55
CA ARG A 547 -23.17 -4.10 -1.79
C ARG A 547 -24.25 -5.17 -1.92
N ASP A 548 -23.91 -6.43 -1.75
CA ASP A 548 -24.83 -7.55 -1.89
C ASP A 548 -25.90 -7.57 -0.79
N ALA A 549 -25.60 -6.95 0.34
CA ALA A 549 -26.56 -6.71 1.41
C ALA A 549 -27.44 -5.46 1.20
N GLY A 550 -27.20 -4.69 0.15
CA GLY A 550 -28.01 -3.52 -0.23
C GLY A 550 -27.60 -2.20 0.43
N TYR A 551 -26.46 -2.14 1.10
CA TYR A 551 -25.99 -0.92 1.78
C TYR A 551 -25.25 0.06 0.85
N VAL A 552 -24.52 -0.45 -0.12
CA VAL A 552 -23.75 0.36 -1.08
C VAL A 552 -24.04 -0.07 -2.50
N THR A 553 -23.90 0.85 -3.45
CA THR A 553 -24.17 0.60 -4.88
C THR A 553 -22.90 0.46 -5.71
N SER A 554 -21.76 0.95 -5.21
CA SER A 554 -20.47 0.83 -5.88
C SER A 554 -19.86 -0.56 -5.70
N ASP A 555 -19.06 -1.00 -6.68
CA ASP A 555 -18.39 -2.31 -6.65
C ASP A 555 -17.08 -2.30 -5.87
N GLU A 556 -16.42 -1.13 -5.76
CA GLU A 556 -15.10 -0.98 -5.17
C GLU A 556 -15.07 0.16 -4.14
N PRO A 557 -14.31 0.01 -3.06
CA PRO A 557 -14.29 0.98 -1.98
C PRO A 557 -13.46 2.23 -2.27
N PHE A 558 -12.38 2.10 -3.04
CA PHE A 558 -11.37 3.14 -3.23
C PHE A 558 -11.12 3.39 -4.72
N LYS A 559 -11.31 4.64 -5.14
CA LYS A 559 -11.14 5.03 -6.55
C LYS A 559 -9.68 5.23 -6.92
N GLN A 560 -8.96 6.03 -6.13
CA GLN A 560 -7.53 6.27 -6.30
C GLN A 560 -6.77 5.83 -5.05
N LEU A 561 -5.65 5.18 -5.25
CA LEU A 561 -4.76 4.73 -4.19
C LEU A 561 -3.38 5.33 -4.38
N LEU A 562 -2.87 5.99 -3.35
CA LEU A 562 -1.49 6.44 -3.27
C LEU A 562 -0.77 5.65 -2.18
N CYS A 563 0.26 4.91 -2.58
CA CYS A 563 1.13 4.20 -1.65
C CYS A 563 2.33 5.08 -1.32
N GLN A 564 2.39 5.58 -0.10
CA GLN A 564 3.49 6.42 0.35
C GLN A 564 4.77 5.62 0.56
N GLY A 565 5.91 6.26 0.30
CA GLY A 565 7.21 5.71 0.64
C GLY A 565 7.54 5.84 2.13
N MET A 566 8.44 5.01 2.60
CA MET A 566 8.90 5.00 4.00
C MET A 566 9.74 6.23 4.34
N VAL A 567 9.75 6.62 5.60
CA VAL A 567 10.69 7.61 6.13
C VAL A 567 11.86 6.88 6.76
N LEU A 568 13.05 7.19 6.29
CA LEU A 568 14.32 6.61 6.74
C LEU A 568 15.09 7.61 7.60
N ALA A 569 15.84 7.09 8.56
CA ALA A 569 16.80 7.87 9.33
C ALA A 569 18.07 7.07 9.58
N ASP A 570 19.17 7.77 9.86
CA ASP A 570 20.39 7.15 10.32
C ASP A 570 20.11 6.30 11.58
N ALA A 571 20.77 5.15 11.68
CA ALA A 571 20.71 4.31 12.87
C ALA A 571 22.12 3.95 13.33
N PHE A 572 22.33 4.01 14.63
CA PHE A 572 23.62 3.75 15.26
C PHE A 572 23.47 2.76 16.40
N TYR A 573 24.45 1.88 16.55
CA TYR A 573 24.48 0.92 17.65
C TYR A 573 25.90 0.67 18.14
N PHE A 574 26.02 0.15 19.36
CA PHE A 574 27.22 -0.48 19.84
C PHE A 574 26.91 -1.90 20.33
N GLU A 575 27.88 -2.75 20.35
CA GLU A 575 27.73 -4.09 20.89
C GLU A 575 28.04 -4.10 22.39
N ASN A 576 27.12 -4.61 23.19
CA ASN A 576 27.31 -4.76 24.63
C ASN A 576 28.20 -5.98 24.95
N GLU A 577 28.61 -6.13 26.22
CA GLU A 577 29.47 -7.21 26.68
C GLU A 577 28.94 -8.63 26.40
N LYS A 578 27.65 -8.77 26.12
CA LYS A 578 26.97 -10.03 25.79
C LYS A 578 26.82 -10.28 24.30
N GLY A 579 27.37 -9.39 23.46
CA GLY A 579 27.28 -9.45 22.01
C GLY A 579 25.91 -8.99 21.43
N GLY A 580 25.06 -8.40 22.26
CA GLY A 580 23.79 -7.80 21.81
C GLY A 580 24.00 -6.37 21.33
N LYS A 581 23.21 -5.97 20.32
CA LYS A 581 23.19 -4.59 19.79
C LYS A 581 22.35 -3.68 20.69
N GLU A 582 22.96 -2.59 21.15
CA GLU A 582 22.27 -1.49 21.81
C GLU A 582 22.21 -0.29 20.89
N TRP A 583 21.00 0.19 20.62
CA TRP A 583 20.75 1.25 19.66
C TRP A 583 20.76 2.61 20.34
N VAL A 584 21.48 3.54 19.73
CA VAL A 584 21.66 4.91 20.23
C VAL A 584 20.89 5.88 19.34
N ALA A 585 20.15 6.79 19.93
CA ALA A 585 19.43 7.80 19.18
C ALA A 585 20.40 8.64 18.32
N PRO A 586 20.08 8.92 17.04
CA PRO A 586 20.96 9.71 16.18
C PRO A 586 21.29 11.10 16.72
N THR A 587 20.40 11.69 17.52
CA THR A 587 20.60 12.98 18.21
C THR A 587 21.71 12.93 19.27
N ASP A 588 22.01 11.74 19.78
CA ASP A 588 22.99 11.51 20.81
C ASP A 588 24.34 11.07 20.25
N VAL A 589 24.51 11.11 18.93
CA VAL A 589 25.70 10.67 18.21
C VAL A 589 26.38 11.86 17.54
N ALA A 590 27.64 12.07 17.85
CA ALA A 590 28.52 13.00 17.14
C ALA A 590 29.15 12.28 15.94
N VAL A 591 28.93 12.79 14.75
CA VAL A 591 29.35 12.19 13.48
C VAL A 591 30.39 13.06 12.80
N GLU A 592 31.52 12.47 12.41
CA GLU A 592 32.49 13.10 11.50
C GLU A 592 32.31 12.53 10.10
N ARG A 593 32.36 13.43 9.10
CA ARG A 593 32.18 13.07 7.69
C ARG A 593 33.40 13.50 6.86
N ASP A 594 33.72 12.73 5.84
CA ASP A 594 34.74 13.09 4.86
C ASP A 594 34.23 14.15 3.88
N GLY A 595 35.11 14.63 3.02
CA GLY A 595 34.80 15.62 1.98
C GLY A 595 33.75 15.15 0.94
N LYS A 596 33.36 13.87 0.98
CA LYS A 596 32.30 13.26 0.16
C LYS A 596 31.03 12.98 0.95
N GLY A 597 30.97 13.40 2.22
CA GLY A 597 29.82 13.22 3.11
C GLY A 597 29.70 11.84 3.77
N ARG A 598 30.67 10.94 3.59
CA ARG A 598 30.64 9.61 4.21
C ARG A 598 31.07 9.71 5.67
N ILE A 599 30.40 8.95 6.54
CA ILE A 599 30.72 8.88 7.95
C ILE A 599 32.07 8.17 8.12
N ILE A 600 33.01 8.86 8.76
CA ILE A 600 34.35 8.35 9.08
C ILE A 600 34.52 8.01 10.55
N SER A 601 33.72 8.64 11.42
CA SER A 601 33.71 8.36 12.85
C SER A 601 32.33 8.73 13.41
N ALA A 602 31.89 7.97 14.39
CA ALA A 602 30.67 8.25 15.15
C ALA A 602 30.84 7.88 16.59
N LYS A 603 30.53 8.79 17.52
CA LYS A 603 30.63 8.60 18.97
C LYS A 603 29.33 9.04 19.65
N ASP A 604 28.93 8.28 20.68
CA ASP A 604 27.81 8.68 21.52
C ASP A 604 28.19 9.75 22.54
N ASN A 605 27.20 10.22 23.31
CA ASN A 605 27.40 11.23 24.35
C ASN A 605 28.34 10.78 25.50
N GLU A 606 28.60 9.48 25.64
CA GLU A 606 29.56 8.92 26.61
C GLU A 606 30.95 8.75 26.00
N GLY A 607 31.12 9.13 24.72
CA GLY A 607 32.39 9.02 24.02
C GLY A 607 32.70 7.62 23.47
N ARG A 608 31.71 6.69 23.53
CA ARG A 608 31.88 5.34 22.96
C ARG A 608 31.77 5.40 21.44
N ASP A 609 32.57 4.59 20.76
CA ASP A 609 32.44 4.40 19.33
C ASP A 609 31.15 3.63 19.02
N VAL A 610 30.37 4.17 18.09
CA VAL A 610 29.14 3.53 17.62
C VAL A 610 29.22 3.24 16.13
N THR A 611 28.58 2.17 15.73
CA THR A 611 28.54 1.73 14.33
C THR A 611 27.34 2.30 13.63
N HIS A 612 27.56 2.92 12.45
CA HIS A 612 26.47 3.36 11.58
C HIS A 612 25.86 2.17 10.83
N SER A 613 24.59 1.91 11.04
CA SER A 613 23.85 0.83 10.38
C SER A 613 23.23 1.24 9.04
N GLY A 614 23.45 2.48 8.60
CA GLY A 614 22.87 3.06 7.39
C GLY A 614 21.56 3.81 7.63
N MET A 615 21.01 4.32 6.56
CA MET A 615 19.65 4.90 6.50
C MET A 615 18.63 3.77 6.47
N ILE A 616 17.91 3.57 7.56
CA ILE A 616 16.91 2.51 7.69
C ILE A 616 15.57 3.08 8.14
N LYS A 617 14.49 2.31 7.96
CA LYS A 617 13.15 2.67 8.41
C LYS A 617 13.18 3.11 9.89
N MET A 618 12.56 4.24 10.19
CA MET A 618 12.40 4.70 11.57
C MET A 618 11.59 3.69 12.38
N SER A 619 12.13 3.26 13.50
CA SER A 619 11.47 2.34 14.41
C SER A 619 11.88 2.55 15.87
N LYS A 620 10.97 2.23 16.78
CA LYS A 620 11.26 2.28 18.24
C LYS A 620 12.36 1.30 18.62
N SER A 621 12.39 0.13 17.99
CA SER A 621 13.39 -0.90 18.27
C SER A 621 14.82 -0.52 17.85
N LYS A 622 14.96 0.36 16.88
CA LYS A 622 16.25 0.87 16.39
C LYS A 622 16.61 2.24 16.97
N ASN A 623 15.75 2.80 17.81
CA ASN A 623 15.93 4.10 18.47
C ASN A 623 16.33 5.23 17.51
N ASN A 624 15.89 5.15 16.24
CA ASN A 624 16.19 6.12 15.18
C ASN A 624 14.98 6.97 14.78
N GLY A 625 13.89 6.92 15.53
CA GLY A 625 12.72 7.75 15.32
C GLY A 625 12.96 9.20 15.70
N ILE A 626 12.45 10.11 14.89
CA ILE A 626 12.40 11.54 15.20
C ILE A 626 11.03 11.84 15.79
N ASP A 627 10.97 12.53 16.91
CA ASP A 627 9.70 12.92 17.53
C ASP A 627 9.08 14.10 16.76
N PRO A 628 7.89 13.91 16.18
CA PRO A 628 7.19 14.99 15.51
C PRO A 628 6.95 16.20 16.42
N GLN A 629 6.70 15.98 17.71
CA GLN A 629 6.46 17.04 18.68
C GLN A 629 7.66 17.98 18.80
N GLU A 630 8.86 17.44 18.92
CA GLU A 630 10.09 18.23 19.00
C GLU A 630 10.29 19.11 17.76
N MET A 631 9.98 18.57 16.58
CA MET A 631 10.12 19.31 15.33
C MET A 631 9.08 20.43 15.21
N VAL A 632 7.86 20.18 15.62
CA VAL A 632 6.79 21.20 15.64
C VAL A 632 7.13 22.30 16.67
N ASP A 633 7.61 21.93 17.84
CA ASP A 633 8.01 22.88 18.88
C ASP A 633 9.17 23.79 18.43
N LYS A 634 10.12 23.22 17.66
CA LYS A 634 11.31 23.93 17.19
C LYS A 634 11.06 24.78 15.95
N TYR A 635 10.30 24.26 14.97
CA TYR A 635 10.17 24.87 13.64
C TYR A 635 8.73 25.24 13.26
N GLY A 636 7.73 24.75 13.99
CA GLY A 636 6.33 24.87 13.63
C GLY A 636 5.83 23.74 12.72
N ALA A 637 4.51 23.55 12.72
CA ALA A 637 3.84 22.52 11.93
C ALA A 637 4.02 22.73 10.42
N ASP A 638 3.87 23.97 9.94
CA ASP A 638 3.99 24.28 8.50
C ASP A 638 5.36 23.94 7.93
N THR A 639 6.41 24.18 8.70
CA THR A 639 7.78 23.83 8.31
C THR A 639 7.94 22.31 8.15
N VAL A 640 7.44 21.54 9.11
CA VAL A 640 7.47 20.08 9.07
C VAL A 640 6.67 19.53 7.88
N ARG A 641 5.48 20.06 7.67
CA ARG A 641 4.61 19.70 6.54
C ARG A 641 5.29 20.01 5.19
N LEU A 642 5.89 21.19 5.06
CA LEU A 642 6.59 21.59 3.85
C LEU A 642 7.78 20.66 3.55
N PHE A 643 8.57 20.34 4.55
CA PHE A 643 9.67 19.40 4.40
C PHE A 643 9.18 18.02 3.93
N MET A 644 8.12 17.49 4.56
CA MET A 644 7.54 16.20 4.20
C MET A 644 7.07 16.12 2.75
N MET A 645 6.58 17.22 2.22
CA MET A 645 6.09 17.28 0.83
C MET A 645 7.18 17.57 -0.19
N PHE A 646 8.24 18.22 0.24
CA PHE A 646 9.33 18.67 -0.67
C PHE A 646 10.47 17.67 -0.79
N ALA A 647 10.81 16.95 0.26
CA ALA A 647 12.06 16.19 0.35
C ALA A 647 12.15 15.01 -0.64
N SER A 648 11.02 14.46 -1.05
CA SER A 648 10.96 13.30 -1.94
C SER A 648 9.58 13.18 -2.58
N PRO A 649 9.46 12.55 -3.77
CA PRO A 649 8.16 12.14 -4.30
C PRO A 649 7.38 11.30 -3.28
N ALA A 650 6.07 11.46 -3.23
CA ALA A 650 5.22 10.85 -2.19
C ALA A 650 5.31 9.30 -2.13
N ASP A 651 5.49 8.65 -3.27
CA ASP A 651 5.61 7.19 -3.42
C ASP A 651 7.05 6.66 -3.23
N MET A 652 8.01 7.54 -3.03
CA MET A 652 9.42 7.19 -2.84
C MET A 652 9.83 7.31 -1.37
N THR A 653 10.88 6.61 -0.99
CA THR A 653 11.46 6.76 0.34
C THR A 653 11.95 8.19 0.58
N LEU A 654 11.78 8.65 1.82
CA LEU A 654 12.24 9.95 2.28
C LEU A 654 13.35 9.74 3.31
N GLU A 655 14.51 10.31 3.04
CA GLU A 655 15.62 10.33 3.99
C GLU A 655 15.52 11.57 4.88
N TRP A 656 15.43 11.33 6.19
CA TRP A 656 15.35 12.42 7.15
C TRP A 656 16.67 13.17 7.25
N GLN A 657 16.61 14.48 7.07
CA GLN A 657 17.76 15.39 7.26
C GLN A 657 17.27 16.69 7.90
N GLU A 658 17.75 17.00 9.08
CA GLU A 658 17.35 18.23 9.79
C GLU A 658 17.72 19.51 9.03
N SER A 659 18.81 19.48 8.28
CA SER A 659 19.20 20.60 7.40
C SER A 659 18.12 20.92 6.33
N GLY A 660 17.40 19.92 5.88
CA GLY A 660 16.25 20.10 4.97
C GLY A 660 15.08 20.78 5.65
N VAL A 661 14.81 20.45 6.90
CA VAL A 661 13.77 21.11 7.73
C VAL A 661 14.13 22.58 7.96
N GLU A 662 15.37 22.87 8.27
CA GLU A 662 15.89 24.25 8.37
C GLU A 662 15.76 25.03 7.06
N GLY A 663 16.03 24.38 5.94
CA GLY A 663 15.83 24.94 4.60
C GLY A 663 14.37 25.32 4.34
N ALA A 664 13.43 24.47 4.70
CA ALA A 664 12.00 24.73 4.63
C ALA A 664 11.60 25.94 5.49
N ASN A 665 12.11 25.99 6.72
CA ASN A 665 11.85 27.13 7.61
C ASN A 665 12.38 28.45 7.04
N ARG A 666 13.59 28.43 6.49
CA ARG A 666 14.16 29.64 5.81
C ARG A 666 13.30 30.08 4.63
N PHE A 667 12.77 29.16 3.86
CA PHE A 667 11.87 29.48 2.76
C PHE A 667 10.61 30.20 3.25
N LEU A 668 9.95 29.69 4.28
CA LEU A 668 8.76 30.32 4.85
C LEU A 668 9.06 31.72 5.40
N LYS A 669 10.21 31.91 6.02
CA LYS A 669 10.67 33.23 6.47
C LYS A 669 10.85 34.21 5.29
N ARG A 670 11.34 33.75 4.17
CA ARG A 670 11.48 34.59 2.94
C ARG A 670 10.12 34.95 2.37
N VAL A 671 9.17 34.03 2.34
CA VAL A 671 7.80 34.30 1.90
C VAL A 671 7.14 35.34 2.82
N TRP A 672 7.28 35.16 4.12
CA TRP A 672 6.77 36.09 5.12
C TRP A 672 7.30 37.50 4.90
N LYS A 673 8.60 37.63 4.75
CA LYS A 673 9.27 38.92 4.53
C LYS A 673 8.78 39.62 3.27
N LEU A 674 8.72 38.92 2.15
CA LEU A 674 8.32 39.53 0.87
C LEU A 674 6.84 39.98 0.91
N VAL A 675 5.95 39.16 1.47
CA VAL A 675 4.53 39.53 1.62
C VAL A 675 4.39 40.72 2.57
N LYS A 676 5.11 40.74 3.68
CA LYS A 676 5.08 41.83 4.64
C LYS A 676 5.53 43.17 3.98
N GLU A 677 6.67 43.17 3.30
CA GLU A 677 7.20 44.35 2.60
C GLU A 677 6.22 44.86 1.54
N HIS A 678 5.56 43.99 0.81
CA HIS A 678 4.53 44.36 -0.18
C HIS A 678 3.28 44.92 0.50
N ALA A 679 2.76 44.27 1.52
CA ALA A 679 1.55 44.68 2.23
C ALA A 679 1.69 46.05 2.92
N GLU A 680 2.87 46.38 3.45
CA GLU A 680 3.16 47.66 4.08
C GLU A 680 3.09 48.86 3.12
N LYS A 681 3.20 48.60 1.83
CA LYS A 681 3.07 49.65 0.80
C LYS A 681 1.62 49.99 0.44
N GLY A 682 0.66 49.30 1.08
CA GLY A 682 -0.77 49.46 0.85
C GLY A 682 -1.30 48.67 -0.34
N ALA A 683 -2.59 48.83 -0.63
CA ALA A 683 -3.27 48.11 -1.69
C ALA A 683 -2.64 48.38 -3.08
N ALA A 684 -2.52 47.34 -3.87
CA ALA A 684 -2.06 47.43 -5.27
C ALA A 684 -3.24 47.61 -6.23
N GLU A 685 -3.01 48.21 -7.36
CA GLU A 685 -3.96 48.29 -8.47
C GLU A 685 -4.16 46.90 -9.11
N ALA A 686 -5.23 46.78 -9.90
CA ALA A 686 -5.40 45.60 -10.75
C ALA A 686 -4.40 45.59 -11.90
N VAL A 687 -4.05 44.40 -12.37
CA VAL A 687 -3.18 44.22 -13.54
C VAL A 687 -3.91 44.76 -14.80
N ASP A 688 -3.32 45.70 -15.50
CA ASP A 688 -3.75 46.15 -16.82
C ASP A 688 -2.92 45.44 -17.90
N THR A 689 -3.47 44.37 -18.44
CA THR A 689 -2.76 43.54 -19.43
C THR A 689 -2.36 44.26 -20.72
N ALA A 690 -3.07 45.35 -21.06
CA ALA A 690 -2.77 46.15 -22.23
C ALA A 690 -1.60 47.13 -22.01
N ALA A 691 -1.26 47.48 -20.78
CA ALA A 691 -0.24 48.45 -20.40
C ALA A 691 1.09 47.82 -19.98
N LEU A 692 1.24 46.50 -20.03
CA LEU A 692 2.44 45.81 -19.57
C LEU A 692 3.63 45.94 -20.53
N SER A 693 4.80 46.25 -19.99
CA SER A 693 6.08 46.15 -20.72
C SER A 693 6.45 44.71 -21.04
N GLY A 694 7.42 44.48 -21.91
CA GLY A 694 7.91 43.15 -22.23
C GLY A 694 8.42 42.37 -21.00
N LYS A 695 9.12 43.07 -20.08
CA LYS A 695 9.62 42.48 -18.84
C LYS A 695 8.47 42.14 -17.88
N GLN A 696 7.45 42.97 -17.79
CA GLN A 696 6.26 42.71 -16.97
C GLN A 696 5.46 41.55 -17.52
N LYS A 697 5.27 41.44 -18.82
CA LYS A 697 4.63 40.30 -19.48
C LYS A 697 5.40 39.01 -19.23
N ALA A 698 6.72 39.05 -19.29
CA ALA A 698 7.56 37.86 -19.03
C ALA A 698 7.41 37.37 -17.56
N LEU A 699 7.42 38.28 -16.60
CA LEU A 699 7.21 37.92 -15.20
C LEU A 699 5.82 37.34 -14.96
N ARG A 700 4.78 37.98 -15.51
CA ARG A 700 3.40 37.51 -15.40
C ARG A 700 3.22 36.13 -16.06
N ARG A 701 3.91 35.89 -17.19
CA ARG A 701 3.96 34.57 -17.83
C ARG A 701 4.53 33.52 -16.89
N ASP A 702 5.62 33.79 -16.19
CA ASP A 702 6.21 32.88 -15.21
C ASP A 702 5.24 32.57 -14.07
N VAL A 703 4.47 33.56 -13.60
CA VAL A 703 3.43 33.39 -12.59
C VAL A 703 2.36 32.40 -13.07
N HIS A 704 1.83 32.60 -14.27
CA HIS A 704 0.75 31.77 -14.81
C HIS A 704 1.23 30.38 -15.23
N LYS A 705 2.46 30.24 -15.73
CA LYS A 705 3.11 28.92 -15.96
C LYS A 705 3.24 28.15 -14.65
N THR A 706 3.62 28.83 -13.59
CA THR A 706 3.73 28.20 -12.26
C THR A 706 2.38 27.73 -11.75
N ILE A 707 1.32 28.54 -11.87
CA ILE A 707 -0.05 28.13 -11.49
C ILE A 707 -0.46 26.87 -12.27
N ALA A 708 -0.27 26.84 -13.57
CA ALA A 708 -0.61 25.71 -14.41
C ALA A 708 0.15 24.44 -14.01
N LYS A 709 1.47 24.56 -13.78
CA LYS A 709 2.32 23.44 -13.37
C LYS A 709 1.93 22.90 -11.99
N VAL A 710 1.79 23.78 -11.01
CA VAL A 710 1.43 23.37 -9.63
C VAL A 710 0.08 22.70 -9.60
N THR A 711 -0.89 23.24 -10.36
CA THR A 711 -2.23 22.64 -10.45
C THR A 711 -2.17 21.20 -11.01
N ASP A 712 -1.44 20.98 -12.10
CA ASP A 712 -1.27 19.67 -12.71
C ASP A 712 -0.48 18.71 -11.78
N ASP A 713 0.58 19.21 -11.16
CA ASP A 713 1.41 18.42 -10.24
C ASP A 713 0.62 17.91 -9.02
N ILE A 714 -0.30 18.71 -8.47
CA ILE A 714 -1.11 18.31 -7.32
C ILE A 714 -2.32 17.48 -7.75
N ALA A 715 -3.07 17.94 -8.76
CA ALA A 715 -4.35 17.35 -9.14
C ALA A 715 -4.19 15.98 -9.83
N ARG A 716 -3.28 15.88 -10.78
CA ARG A 716 -3.14 14.71 -11.64
C ARG A 716 -1.90 13.88 -11.32
N ARG A 717 -0.75 14.54 -11.25
CA ARG A 717 0.54 13.83 -11.09
C ARG A 717 0.84 13.41 -9.67
N GLN A 718 0.27 14.11 -8.69
CA GLN A 718 0.54 13.93 -7.25
C GLN A 718 2.05 14.00 -6.93
N THR A 719 2.75 14.87 -7.63
CA THR A 719 4.18 15.17 -7.47
C THR A 719 4.35 16.47 -6.68
N PHE A 720 4.12 16.42 -5.39
CA PHE A 720 4.10 17.60 -4.50
C PHE A 720 5.46 18.30 -4.44
N ASN A 721 6.55 17.54 -4.49
CA ASN A 721 7.91 18.07 -4.47
C ASN A 721 8.21 18.95 -5.68
N THR A 722 7.74 18.60 -6.86
CA THR A 722 7.93 19.41 -8.07
C THR A 722 7.05 20.65 -8.07
N ALA A 723 5.85 20.57 -7.50
CA ALA A 723 4.98 21.72 -7.28
C ALA A 723 5.64 22.75 -6.36
N ILE A 724 6.19 22.30 -5.24
CA ILE A 724 6.92 23.17 -4.29
C ILE A 724 8.17 23.77 -4.93
N ALA A 725 8.94 22.99 -5.68
CA ALA A 725 10.10 23.48 -6.40
C ALA A 725 9.73 24.63 -7.36
N ALA A 726 8.62 24.49 -8.09
CA ALA A 726 8.13 25.54 -8.99
C ALA A 726 7.74 26.81 -8.23
N ILE A 727 7.11 26.68 -7.07
CA ILE A 727 6.77 27.83 -6.20
C ILE A 727 8.05 28.50 -5.69
N MET A 728 9.05 27.74 -5.26
CA MET A 728 10.33 28.27 -4.78
C MET A 728 11.08 29.03 -5.89
N GLU A 729 11.07 28.50 -7.11
CA GLU A 729 11.67 29.16 -8.27
C GLU A 729 10.97 30.47 -8.60
N LEU A 730 9.62 30.48 -8.57
CA LEU A 730 8.85 31.70 -8.75
C LEU A 730 9.18 32.73 -7.67
N MET A 731 9.26 32.32 -6.40
CA MET A 731 9.61 33.22 -5.30
C MET A 731 10.99 33.85 -5.49
N ASN A 732 11.96 33.13 -6.01
CA ASN A 732 13.29 33.69 -6.33
C ASN A 732 13.22 34.79 -7.40
N LYS A 733 12.33 34.66 -8.39
CA LYS A 733 12.05 35.68 -9.39
C LYS A 733 11.33 36.88 -8.81
N LEU A 734 10.33 36.66 -7.96
CA LEU A 734 9.56 37.72 -7.31
C LEU A 734 10.40 38.57 -6.34
N ALA A 735 11.37 37.97 -5.65
CA ALA A 735 12.27 38.67 -4.74
C ALA A 735 13.18 39.68 -5.49
N LYS A 736 13.42 39.46 -6.78
CA LYS A 736 14.24 40.30 -7.64
C LYS A 736 13.40 41.21 -8.58
N ALA A 737 12.07 41.08 -8.52
CA ALA A 737 11.18 41.81 -9.40
C ALA A 737 11.22 43.32 -9.09
N PRO A 738 11.14 44.20 -10.09
CA PRO A 738 11.01 45.65 -9.89
C PRO A 738 9.67 45.95 -9.19
N GLN A 739 9.65 46.96 -8.36
CA GLN A 739 8.51 47.45 -7.61
C GLN A 739 8.31 48.96 -7.72
N GLU A 740 8.75 49.53 -8.84
CA GLU A 740 8.80 50.97 -9.05
C GLU A 740 7.49 51.56 -9.60
N SER A 741 6.84 50.82 -10.50
CA SER A 741 5.59 51.27 -11.11
C SER A 741 4.35 50.64 -10.44
N ALA A 742 3.20 51.25 -10.67
CA ALA A 742 1.92 50.69 -10.19
C ALA A 742 1.65 49.30 -10.78
N GLN A 743 2.02 49.03 -12.03
CA GLN A 743 1.84 47.76 -12.68
C GLN A 743 2.87 46.70 -12.20
N ASP A 744 4.09 47.11 -11.85
CA ASP A 744 5.03 46.19 -11.15
C ASP A 744 4.43 45.65 -9.86
N ARG A 745 3.84 46.56 -9.09
CA ARG A 745 3.18 46.17 -7.83
C ARG A 745 1.90 45.34 -8.06
N ALA A 746 1.15 45.64 -9.12
CA ALA A 746 -0.05 44.89 -9.49
C ALA A 746 0.30 43.44 -9.85
N ILE A 747 1.37 43.20 -10.59
CA ILE A 747 1.85 41.85 -10.93
C ILE A 747 2.36 41.14 -9.69
N LEU A 748 3.12 41.82 -8.83
CA LEU A 748 3.61 41.26 -7.58
C LEU A 748 2.44 40.85 -6.66
N ASP A 749 1.40 41.69 -6.57
CA ASP A 749 0.21 41.37 -5.79
C ASP A 749 -0.53 40.14 -6.31
N GLU A 750 -0.77 40.06 -7.61
CA GLU A 750 -1.35 38.86 -8.26
C GLU A 750 -0.49 37.61 -8.00
N ALA A 751 0.83 37.75 -8.14
CA ALA A 751 1.76 36.65 -7.94
C ALA A 751 1.80 36.17 -6.47
N LEU A 752 1.86 37.06 -5.51
CA LEU A 752 1.88 36.73 -4.08
C LEU A 752 0.59 36.10 -3.63
N LYS A 753 -0.56 36.57 -4.10
CA LYS A 753 -1.86 35.94 -3.85
C LYS A 753 -1.90 34.51 -4.42
N ALA A 754 -1.38 34.30 -5.63
CA ALA A 754 -1.28 32.97 -6.22
C ALA A 754 -0.34 32.05 -5.42
N VAL A 755 0.84 32.56 -5.01
CA VAL A 755 1.80 31.81 -4.19
C VAL A 755 1.19 31.36 -2.86
N VAL A 756 0.53 32.29 -2.15
CA VAL A 756 -0.11 31.99 -0.87
C VAL A 756 -1.23 30.96 -1.02
N ALA A 757 -2.06 31.10 -2.04
CA ALA A 757 -3.12 30.13 -2.33
C ALA A 757 -2.57 28.75 -2.70
N MET A 758 -1.49 28.68 -3.49
CA MET A 758 -0.83 27.43 -3.86
C MET A 758 -0.10 26.78 -2.68
N LEU A 759 0.43 27.55 -1.74
CA LEU A 759 1.05 27.03 -0.51
C LEU A 759 0.04 26.59 0.54
N TYR A 760 -1.17 27.14 0.50
CA TYR A 760 -2.18 26.87 1.53
C TYR A 760 -2.42 25.38 1.82
N PRO A 761 -2.56 24.48 0.85
CA PRO A 761 -2.72 23.05 1.15
C PRO A 761 -1.57 22.45 1.94
N ILE A 762 -0.36 22.97 1.76
CA ILE A 762 0.87 22.46 2.37
C ILE A 762 1.16 23.16 3.69
N THR A 763 1.07 24.48 3.71
CA THR A 763 1.39 25.34 4.86
C THR A 763 0.20 26.22 5.25
N PRO A 764 -0.88 25.63 5.77
CA PRO A 764 -2.15 26.34 5.92
C PRO A 764 -2.13 27.45 6.95
N HIS A 765 -1.30 27.36 7.99
CA HIS A 765 -1.29 28.35 9.06
C HIS A 765 -0.63 29.66 8.62
N ILE A 766 0.56 29.60 8.08
CA ILE A 766 1.24 30.81 7.55
C ILE A 766 0.42 31.43 6.42
N SER A 767 -0.14 30.60 5.56
CA SER A 767 -0.95 31.04 4.42
C SER A 767 -2.21 31.79 4.86
N TYR A 768 -2.82 31.39 5.96
CA TYR A 768 -3.94 32.11 6.55
C TYR A 768 -3.57 33.57 6.91
N GLU A 769 -2.46 33.77 7.61
CA GLU A 769 -1.99 35.11 7.98
C GLU A 769 -1.55 35.92 6.76
N LEU A 770 -0.84 35.33 5.83
CA LEU A 770 -0.38 36.02 4.62
C LEU A 770 -1.54 36.43 3.71
N TRP A 771 -2.58 35.61 3.62
CA TRP A 771 -3.77 35.92 2.84
C TRP A 771 -4.50 37.13 3.38
N ALA A 772 -4.68 37.18 4.70
CA ALA A 772 -5.24 38.35 5.36
C ALA A 772 -4.40 39.62 5.18
N ALA A 773 -3.09 39.51 5.26
CA ALA A 773 -2.15 40.61 5.02
C ALA A 773 -2.24 41.18 3.59
N LEU A 774 -2.58 40.35 2.61
CA LEU A 774 -2.81 40.74 1.22
C LEU A 774 -4.21 41.35 0.97
N GLY A 775 -4.98 41.54 2.03
CA GLY A 775 -6.32 42.14 1.97
C GLY A 775 -7.44 41.19 1.57
N GLU A 776 -7.17 39.90 1.58
CA GLU A 776 -8.13 38.86 1.27
C GLU A 776 -8.71 38.22 2.54
N ALA A 777 -9.85 37.58 2.40
CA ALA A 777 -10.53 36.93 3.53
C ALA A 777 -10.79 35.45 3.22
N ASP A 778 -10.90 34.64 4.31
CA ASP A 778 -11.35 33.25 4.28
C ASP A 778 -10.61 32.38 3.26
N ILE A 779 -9.32 32.19 3.46
CA ILE A 779 -8.51 31.33 2.61
C ILE A 779 -9.01 29.88 2.59
N ASP A 780 -9.62 29.42 3.69
CA ASP A 780 -10.14 28.04 3.80
C ASP A 780 -11.22 27.73 2.76
N ASN A 781 -11.93 28.74 2.28
CA ASN A 781 -12.98 28.66 1.26
C ASN A 781 -12.66 29.50 0.00
N ALA A 782 -11.42 29.95 -0.15
CA ALA A 782 -11.00 30.65 -1.35
C ALA A 782 -11.02 29.74 -2.58
N ALA A 783 -11.06 30.32 -3.76
CA ALA A 783 -10.91 29.58 -5.01
C ALA A 783 -9.43 29.30 -5.28
N TRP A 784 -9.13 28.10 -5.75
CA TRP A 784 -7.80 27.78 -6.26
C TRP A 784 -7.45 28.72 -7.42
N PRO A 785 -6.22 29.26 -7.49
CA PRO A 785 -5.86 30.20 -8.53
C PRO A 785 -5.93 29.56 -9.91
N THR A 786 -6.52 30.30 -10.84
CA THR A 786 -6.58 29.91 -12.26
C THR A 786 -5.50 30.62 -13.05
N PHE A 787 -5.00 30.00 -14.08
CA PHE A 787 -4.05 30.62 -14.98
C PHE A 787 -4.74 31.23 -16.19
N ASP A 788 -4.24 32.37 -16.64
CA ASP A 788 -4.69 33.03 -17.85
C ASP A 788 -3.91 32.48 -19.06
N GLU A 789 -4.62 31.78 -19.93
CA GLU A 789 -4.01 31.20 -21.15
C GLU A 789 -3.34 32.25 -22.04
N LYS A 790 -3.88 33.47 -22.07
CA LYS A 790 -3.32 34.57 -22.83
C LYS A 790 -1.95 35.03 -22.28
N ALA A 791 -1.75 34.91 -20.97
CA ALA A 791 -0.49 35.23 -20.34
C ALA A 791 0.61 34.21 -20.65
N LEU A 792 0.24 32.99 -21.06
CA LEU A 792 1.20 31.94 -21.43
C LEU A 792 1.78 32.09 -22.83
N VAL A 793 1.19 32.95 -23.68
CA VAL A 793 1.65 33.17 -25.04
C VAL A 793 2.96 33.93 -25.02
N GLU A 794 3.96 33.40 -25.67
CA GLU A 794 5.26 34.06 -25.87
C GLU A 794 5.21 34.92 -27.13
N ASP A 795 5.45 36.20 -26.96
CA ASP A 795 5.58 37.10 -28.10
C ASP A 795 6.92 36.87 -28.83
N GLU A 796 7.90 36.36 -28.12
CA GLU A 796 9.26 36.11 -28.61
C GLU A 796 9.76 34.72 -28.16
N LYS A 797 10.58 34.11 -28.99
CA LYS A 797 11.27 32.83 -28.69
C LYS A 797 12.77 33.00 -28.83
N THR A 798 13.53 32.28 -28.00
CA THR A 798 14.97 32.19 -28.12
C THR A 798 15.35 30.96 -28.91
N ILE A 799 16.03 31.17 -30.05
CA ILE A 799 16.56 30.13 -30.92
C ILE A 799 18.07 30.04 -30.70
N VAL A 800 18.53 28.84 -30.38
CA VAL A 800 19.96 28.53 -30.28
C VAL A 800 20.52 28.37 -31.70
N VAL A 801 21.55 29.11 -32.05
CA VAL A 801 22.21 28.95 -33.35
C VAL A 801 23.55 28.26 -33.19
N GLN A 802 23.71 27.20 -33.96
CA GLN A 802 24.92 26.40 -34.02
C GLN A 802 25.54 26.50 -35.39
N VAL A 803 26.86 26.42 -35.44
CA VAL A 803 27.62 26.22 -36.66
C VAL A 803 28.40 24.91 -36.48
N ASN A 804 28.14 23.96 -37.37
CA ASN A 804 28.72 22.61 -37.31
C ASN A 804 28.54 21.93 -35.93
N GLY A 805 27.32 22.07 -35.32
CA GLY A 805 26.95 21.51 -34.02
C GLY A 805 27.49 22.24 -32.79
N LYS A 806 28.24 23.34 -32.98
CA LYS A 806 28.75 24.14 -31.85
C LYS A 806 27.94 25.43 -31.69
N LEU A 807 27.52 25.72 -30.45
CA LEU A 807 26.78 26.94 -30.09
C LEU A 807 27.60 28.17 -30.47
N ARG A 808 26.99 29.10 -31.23
CA ARG A 808 27.63 30.37 -31.67
C ARG A 808 26.80 31.60 -31.32
N ALA A 809 25.46 31.49 -31.30
CA ALA A 809 24.61 32.61 -30.97
C ALA A 809 23.29 32.12 -30.33
N LYS A 810 22.59 33.07 -29.71
CA LYS A 810 21.23 32.94 -29.29
C LYS A 810 20.44 34.09 -29.90
N LEU A 811 19.49 33.79 -30.75
CA LEU A 811 18.59 34.76 -31.38
C LEU A 811 17.29 34.89 -30.64
N THR A 812 16.84 36.09 -30.44
CA THR A 812 15.47 36.34 -30.01
C THR A 812 14.64 36.67 -31.26
N VAL A 813 13.63 35.86 -31.55
CA VAL A 813 12.78 35.99 -32.73
C VAL A 813 11.32 36.07 -32.31
N ALA A 814 10.46 36.69 -33.13
CA ALA A 814 9.02 36.68 -32.89
C ALA A 814 8.50 35.23 -32.81
N ALA A 815 7.53 34.97 -31.94
CA ALA A 815 6.96 33.63 -31.72
C ALA A 815 6.36 33.01 -32.99
N ASP A 816 5.84 33.87 -33.88
CA ASP A 816 5.25 33.55 -35.18
C ASP A 816 6.25 33.64 -36.34
N ALA A 817 7.53 33.85 -36.07
CA ALA A 817 8.56 33.94 -37.10
C ALA A 817 8.60 32.65 -37.93
N THR A 818 8.59 32.85 -39.25
CA THR A 818 8.67 31.72 -40.19
C THR A 818 10.08 31.11 -40.18
N LYS A 819 10.19 29.92 -40.72
CA LYS A 819 11.47 29.22 -40.87
C LYS A 819 12.47 30.07 -41.62
N GLU A 820 12.05 30.70 -42.73
CA GLU A 820 12.84 31.56 -43.58
C GLU A 820 13.36 32.78 -42.82
N GLN A 821 12.51 33.42 -42.02
CA GLN A 821 12.91 34.56 -41.18
C GLN A 821 13.94 34.19 -40.14
N VAL A 822 13.77 33.02 -39.48
CA VAL A 822 14.73 32.55 -38.50
C VAL A 822 16.07 32.17 -39.13
N GLU A 823 16.05 31.51 -40.29
CA GLU A 823 17.25 31.19 -41.07
C GLU A 823 17.98 32.44 -41.50
N GLU A 824 17.27 33.43 -42.00
CA GLU A 824 17.88 34.74 -42.41
C GLU A 824 18.55 35.46 -41.24
N LEU A 825 17.86 35.57 -40.10
CA LEU A 825 18.42 36.18 -38.88
C LEU A 825 19.62 35.41 -38.36
N GLY A 826 19.60 34.09 -38.38
CA GLY A 826 20.72 33.25 -37.94
C GLY A 826 21.94 33.34 -38.82
N LEU A 827 21.74 33.37 -40.13
CA LEU A 827 22.82 33.48 -41.10
C LEU A 827 23.51 34.87 -41.10
N ASN A 828 22.78 35.91 -40.73
CA ASN A 828 23.25 37.28 -40.66
C ASN A 828 23.72 37.72 -39.27
N ASP A 829 23.62 36.88 -38.25
CA ASP A 829 24.10 37.20 -36.90
C ASP A 829 25.60 37.36 -36.87
N GLU A 830 26.07 38.45 -36.27
CA GLU A 830 27.51 38.81 -36.23
C GLU A 830 28.39 37.73 -35.58
N ASN A 831 27.90 37.04 -34.60
CA ASN A 831 28.61 35.95 -33.93
C ASN A 831 28.65 34.68 -34.77
N VAL A 832 27.63 34.46 -35.58
CA VAL A 832 27.53 33.32 -36.50
C VAL A 832 28.43 33.56 -37.74
N THR A 833 28.40 34.77 -38.31
CA THR A 833 29.18 35.10 -39.49
C THR A 833 30.70 34.99 -39.28
N LYS A 834 31.17 35.21 -38.05
CA LYS A 834 32.59 34.98 -37.69
C LYS A 834 33.04 33.51 -37.93
N PHE A 835 32.09 32.57 -37.92
CA PHE A 835 32.37 31.13 -38.10
C PHE A 835 31.91 30.59 -39.46
N THR A 836 31.19 31.37 -40.22
CA THR A 836 30.73 31.00 -41.58
C THR A 836 31.42 31.77 -42.68
N ASP A 837 32.13 32.88 -42.35
CA ASP A 837 32.83 33.71 -43.30
C ASP A 837 33.94 32.92 -44.02
N GLY A 838 33.94 32.99 -45.34
CA GLY A 838 34.84 32.19 -46.16
C GLY A 838 34.50 30.73 -46.34
N LEU A 839 33.43 30.26 -45.75
CA LEU A 839 32.95 28.89 -45.87
C LEU A 839 31.72 28.80 -46.76
N THR A 840 31.52 27.62 -47.36
CA THR A 840 30.30 27.34 -48.13
C THR A 840 29.25 26.70 -47.22
N ILE A 841 28.06 27.33 -47.12
CA ILE A 841 26.93 26.80 -46.38
C ILE A 841 26.34 25.64 -47.18
N ARG A 842 26.37 24.44 -46.60
CA ARG A 842 25.90 23.21 -47.23
C ARG A 842 24.44 22.92 -46.86
N LYS A 843 24.05 23.19 -45.61
CA LYS A 843 22.73 22.90 -45.14
C LYS A 843 22.41 23.79 -43.93
N VAL A 844 21.15 24.18 -43.84
CA VAL A 844 20.59 24.84 -42.66
C VAL A 844 19.48 23.96 -42.11
N ILE A 845 19.56 23.56 -40.83
CA ILE A 845 18.59 22.68 -40.16
C ILE A 845 17.92 23.51 -39.08
N TYR A 846 16.62 23.73 -39.25
CA TYR A 846 15.82 24.44 -38.28
C TYR A 846 14.91 23.45 -37.53
N VAL A 847 15.03 23.42 -36.21
CA VAL A 847 14.10 22.75 -35.29
C VAL A 847 13.18 23.84 -34.73
N PRO A 848 11.89 23.87 -35.08
CA PRO A 848 10.97 24.94 -34.71
C PRO A 848 11.00 25.30 -33.23
N GLY A 849 11.22 26.58 -32.93
CA GLY A 849 11.21 27.10 -31.56
C GLY A 849 12.41 26.71 -30.69
N LYS A 850 13.41 26.00 -31.21
CA LYS A 850 14.53 25.47 -30.42
C LYS A 850 15.91 25.76 -30.95
N LEU A 851 16.17 25.37 -32.16
CA LEU A 851 17.53 25.29 -32.68
C LEU A 851 17.61 25.61 -34.18
N LEU A 852 18.61 26.35 -34.56
CA LEU A 852 19.08 26.51 -35.93
C LEU A 852 20.53 26.01 -36.04
N ASN A 853 20.78 24.97 -36.82
CA ASN A 853 22.14 24.46 -37.04
C ASN A 853 22.56 24.72 -38.49
N ILE A 854 23.66 25.43 -38.65
CA ILE A 854 24.26 25.79 -39.94
C ILE A 854 25.42 24.84 -40.16
N VAL A 855 25.38 24.10 -41.25
CA VAL A 855 26.46 23.21 -41.69
C VAL A 855 27.24 23.92 -42.79
N ALA A 856 28.48 24.20 -42.51
CA ALA A 856 29.39 24.94 -43.42
C ALA A 856 30.77 24.28 -43.45
N ASN A 857 31.41 24.32 -44.65
CA ASN A 857 32.74 23.79 -44.85
C ASN A 857 33.51 24.62 -45.87
#